data_02a4608a57e77523e3425470d48412b4
#
_entry.id   02a4608a57e77523e3425470d48412b4
#
_cell.length_a   1.000
_cell.length_b   1.000
_cell.length_c   1.000
_cell.angle_alpha   90.00
_cell.angle_beta   90.00
_cell.angle_gamma   90.00
#
_symmetry.space_group_name_H-M   'P 1'
#
loop_
_entity.id
_entity.type
_entity.pdbx_description
1 polymer ?
#
loop_
_entity_poly.entity_id
_entity_poly.type
_entity_poly.pdbx_seq_one_letter_code
_entity_poly.pdbx_strand_id
1 'polypeptide(L)'
;PSLEGLKSRVDPALRDLGELGTANAGLMESPGPRDRLDPLPYLRVLEAIDHAHAPEERGDLLVFLSGVAEIGAVQEAAQAYAARTQRWVVLPLHSTLALPEQDKVFDVAPPGVRKCILATNIAETSVTIDGVRFVLDSGKVKEMSYDPQGKLQRLQEFWISRASAEQRKGRAGRTGPGVCYRLYAESDYDAFAPYPVPEIQRVALDSLVLQLKSMKLGDPRDFPFLEPPPPSSLETALRYLQDQGALDEAEDLTPIGTLLAQLPVDVVVGKMLVLGALFGLAEPTLSVAAALSVPSPFLRPTHPNPDSAAARRPLESPHGDALTLLNIFNEWVQVKSERSGNSRKWCRRRGLEEHRLYEAANLRRQFQELLREQQLLEETSGLPSDSYSRQSRHRERRELRRLWRSHAQTEGRKRKVLRLRDGAAPSSEEEEEDGGSHGRGERTIDIQDVKFKLRHDVGELQAASSSTLSSSQLTLLKLVLCRGLYPQLALPDPLNSGRRDSDQIFHTKTKQGVVLHPTSVFATSPELLHAEEAPERGDTKGGRKPPGLSRHHQLLAFVSLLETNKPYLVNCVRVPALQALLLFSRSLDTSADCARLVADGWLEVTVPDADSALRLLSAALQLRSDWEKLLHQLLEYRGEESGHRPNPWDVAALTRGLLEFLRMEVPYRLRQLSTLEKQHLYIGPQTVAAAPRLPGLFQGTELKPDEVKGGHRVTDFLTYNCLSMDADLYSECLRSFWTCPHCHLHVPFTPLERVCHESACRPREAPPAEAPEGSSRGSALHRPFHCDVCQQDFTFTPTEILRHKKQHR
;
A
#
# COMPACT_ATOMS: atom_id res chain seq x y z
N PRO A 1 -2.35 5.11 43.85
CA PRO A 1 -2.34 3.90 44.64
C PRO A 1 -1.57 2.85 43.85
N SER A 2 -0.58 2.24 44.54
CA SER A 2 0.24 1.23 43.89
C SER A 2 -0.62 0.01 43.53
N LEU A 3 -0.28 -0.65 42.38
CA LEU A 3 -0.93 -1.89 41.90
C LEU A 3 -1.02 -3.00 42.97
N GLU A 4 -0.13 -3.01 43.93
CA GLU A 4 -0.14 -3.97 45.06
C GLU A 4 -1.32 -3.78 46.02
N GLY A 5 -1.80 -2.58 46.25
CA GLY A 5 -2.96 -2.33 47.13
C GLY A 5 -4.29 -2.76 46.51
N LEU A 6 -4.36 -2.98 45.19
CA LEU A 6 -5.52 -3.48 44.47
C LEU A 6 -5.60 -5.02 44.39
N LYS A 7 -4.47 -5.71 44.54
CA LYS A 7 -4.39 -7.19 44.46
C LYS A 7 -5.18 -7.93 45.54
N SER A 8 -5.46 -7.31 46.68
CA SER A 8 -6.12 -7.95 47.82
C SER A 8 -7.66 -7.86 47.83
N ARG A 9 -8.29 -7.19 46.85
CA ARG A 9 -9.74 -6.92 46.84
C ARG A 9 -10.45 -7.33 45.55
N VAL A 10 -9.90 -8.28 44.77
CA VAL A 10 -10.52 -8.72 43.52
C VAL A 10 -11.56 -9.80 43.78
N ASP A 11 -12.76 -9.59 43.30
CA ASP A 11 -13.86 -10.55 43.28
C ASP A 11 -13.41 -11.88 42.59
N PRO A 12 -13.62 -13.05 43.21
CA PRO A 12 -13.26 -14.35 42.61
C PRO A 12 -13.82 -14.58 41.22
N ALA A 13 -14.97 -14.01 40.90
CA ALA A 13 -15.61 -14.13 39.59
C ALA A 13 -14.83 -13.44 38.44
N LEU A 14 -13.90 -12.53 38.75
CA LEU A 14 -13.01 -11.89 37.77
C LEU A 14 -11.77 -12.77 37.41
N ARG A 15 -11.43 -13.73 38.27
CA ARG A 15 -10.37 -14.71 37.97
C ARG A 15 -10.77 -15.65 36.85
N ASP A 16 -12.03 -16.10 36.80
CA ASP A 16 -12.52 -17.02 35.77
C ASP A 16 -12.55 -16.42 34.37
N LEU A 17 -12.69 -15.07 34.25
CA LEU A 17 -12.63 -14.39 32.96
C LEU A 17 -11.19 -14.28 32.40
N GLY A 18 -10.17 -14.31 33.27
CA GLY A 18 -8.76 -14.35 32.88
C GLY A 18 -8.29 -15.73 32.41
N GLU A 19 -8.86 -16.78 32.99
CA GLU A 19 -8.51 -18.16 32.67
C GLU A 19 -9.18 -18.64 31.36
N LEU A 20 -10.33 -18.10 30.95
CA LEU A 20 -10.95 -18.38 29.66
C LEU A 20 -10.12 -17.88 28.45
N GLY A 21 -9.23 -16.89 28.64
CA GLY A 21 -8.31 -16.42 27.62
C GLY A 21 -7.04 -17.28 27.46
N THR A 22 -6.70 -18.10 28.46
CA THR A 22 -5.45 -18.91 28.49
C THR A 22 -5.65 -20.39 28.15
N ALA A 23 -6.88 -20.90 28.14
CA ALA A 23 -7.18 -22.32 27.95
C ALA A 23 -7.01 -22.84 26.50
N ASN A 24 -6.75 -22.00 25.51
CA ASN A 24 -6.51 -22.37 24.10
C ASN A 24 -5.06 -22.22 23.63
N ALA A 25 -4.09 -22.07 24.53
CA ALA A 25 -2.67 -21.90 24.18
C ALA A 25 -1.85 -23.20 24.37
N GLY A 26 -2.42 -24.31 23.96
CA GLY A 26 -1.70 -25.58 23.92
C GLY A 26 -1.68 -26.15 22.50
N LEU A 27 -0.67 -25.75 21.71
CA LEU A 27 0.00 -26.50 20.64
C LEU A 27 0.52 -25.56 19.54
N MET A 28 1.83 -25.53 19.42
CA MET A 28 2.70 -25.00 18.38
C MET A 28 3.49 -23.74 18.76
N GLU A 29 4.70 -23.96 19.20
CA GLU A 29 5.76 -22.97 19.24
C GLU A 29 6.16 -22.58 17.81
N SER A 30 5.73 -21.38 17.41
CA SER A 30 6.31 -20.60 16.34
C SER A 30 6.82 -19.26 16.92
N PRO A 31 7.79 -18.55 16.33
CA PRO A 31 8.52 -17.45 16.97
C PRO A 31 7.58 -16.35 17.41
N GLY A 32 7.52 -16.12 18.72
CA GLY A 32 6.94 -15.07 19.51
C GLY A 32 5.58 -14.52 19.12
N PRO A 33 4.49 -14.84 19.84
CA PRO A 33 3.29 -14.04 19.73
C PRO A 33 3.59 -12.64 20.32
N ARG A 34 3.36 -11.59 19.54
CA ARG A 34 3.24 -10.22 20.05
C ARG A 34 2.17 -10.26 21.13
N ASP A 35 2.51 -9.81 22.34
CA ASP A 35 1.65 -9.81 23.50
C ASP A 35 0.27 -9.29 23.14
N ARG A 36 -0.74 -10.17 23.19
CA ARG A 36 -2.13 -9.74 23.18
C ARG A 36 -2.31 -8.86 24.40
N LEU A 37 -2.86 -7.66 24.21
CA LEU A 37 -3.13 -6.73 25.30
C LEU A 37 -3.97 -7.45 26.37
N ASP A 38 -3.48 -7.47 27.62
CA ASP A 38 -4.24 -7.96 28.75
C ASP A 38 -5.31 -6.92 29.13
N PRO A 39 -6.61 -7.23 29.02
CA PRO A 39 -7.68 -6.30 29.39
C PRO A 39 -7.87 -6.16 30.92
N LEU A 40 -7.30 -7.03 31.73
CA LEU A 40 -7.49 -7.07 33.17
C LEU A 40 -7.15 -5.75 33.89
N PRO A 41 -6.03 -5.05 33.61
CA PRO A 41 -5.74 -3.78 34.24
C PRO A 41 -6.81 -2.70 33.99
N TYR A 42 -7.41 -2.72 32.80
CA TYR A 42 -8.48 -1.79 32.42
C TYR A 42 -9.78 -2.08 33.20
N LEU A 43 -10.14 -3.35 33.33
CA LEU A 43 -11.31 -3.76 34.11
C LEU A 43 -11.16 -3.42 35.60
N ARG A 44 -9.97 -3.58 36.17
CA ARG A 44 -9.68 -3.19 37.55
C ARG A 44 -9.90 -1.71 37.81
N VAL A 45 -9.64 -0.85 36.84
CA VAL A 45 -9.92 0.58 36.98
C VAL A 45 -11.42 0.86 36.93
N LEU A 46 -12.17 0.18 36.04
CA LEU A 46 -13.64 0.26 36.04
C LEU A 46 -14.23 -0.13 37.41
N GLU A 47 -13.75 -1.25 37.94
CA GLU A 47 -14.16 -1.74 39.28
C GLU A 47 -13.79 -0.75 40.42
N ALA A 48 -12.55 -0.22 40.36
CA ALA A 48 -12.10 0.75 41.33
C ALA A 48 -12.96 2.05 41.33
N ILE A 49 -13.38 2.51 40.15
CA ILE A 49 -14.28 3.65 40.00
C ILE A 49 -15.65 3.31 40.57
N ASP A 50 -16.20 2.12 40.29
CA ASP A 50 -17.50 1.71 40.81
C ASP A 50 -17.54 1.52 42.33
N HIS A 51 -16.40 1.14 42.93
CA HIS A 51 -16.29 1.05 44.38
C HIS A 51 -16.05 2.41 45.07
N ALA A 52 -15.35 3.34 44.46
CA ALA A 52 -14.97 4.60 45.04
C ALA A 52 -16.01 5.69 44.84
N HIS A 53 -16.92 5.57 43.88
CA HIS A 53 -17.85 6.59 43.48
C HIS A 53 -19.28 6.05 43.33
N ALA A 54 -20.25 6.71 43.99
CA ALA A 54 -21.65 6.33 43.87
C ALA A 54 -22.17 6.46 42.43
N PRO A 55 -23.13 5.61 41.99
CA PRO A 55 -23.70 5.67 40.65
C PRO A 55 -24.33 7.02 40.28
N GLU A 56 -24.80 7.77 41.27
CA GLU A 56 -25.41 9.09 41.11
C GLU A 56 -24.36 10.17 40.80
N GLU A 57 -23.10 9.96 41.19
CA GLU A 57 -22.00 10.85 40.84
C GLU A 57 -21.69 10.76 39.36
N ARG A 58 -21.93 11.84 38.62
CA ARG A 58 -21.58 11.91 37.18
C ARG A 58 -20.06 11.91 37.00
N GLY A 59 -19.61 11.20 35.98
CA GLY A 59 -18.21 11.16 35.59
C GLY A 59 -17.91 10.02 34.61
N ASP A 60 -17.67 10.37 33.36
CA ASP A 60 -17.33 9.42 32.31
C ASP A 60 -15.84 9.07 32.39
N LEU A 61 -15.49 7.87 31.95
CA LEU A 61 -14.12 7.38 31.82
C LEU A 61 -13.68 7.47 30.35
N LEU A 62 -12.52 8.09 30.10
CA LEU A 62 -11.83 8.10 28.82
C LEU A 62 -10.56 7.26 28.92
N VAL A 63 -10.48 6.22 28.11
CA VAL A 63 -9.35 5.29 28.04
C VAL A 63 -8.55 5.55 26.78
N PHE A 64 -7.25 5.83 26.92
CA PHE A 64 -6.33 5.97 25.80
C PHE A 64 -5.64 4.63 25.48
N LEU A 65 -5.81 4.16 24.25
CA LEU A 65 -5.26 2.92 23.71
C LEU A 65 -4.45 3.21 22.44
N SER A 66 -3.50 2.36 22.11
CA SER A 66 -2.60 2.59 21.00
C SER A 66 -3.27 2.42 19.63
N GLY A 67 -4.28 1.54 19.49
CA GLY A 67 -4.92 1.29 18.21
C GLY A 67 -6.24 0.53 18.29
N VAL A 68 -6.79 0.22 17.09
CA VAL A 68 -8.12 -0.40 16.95
C VAL A 68 -8.17 -1.83 17.49
N ALA A 69 -7.08 -2.59 17.35
CA ALA A 69 -7.02 -3.96 17.87
C ALA A 69 -7.09 -4.00 19.40
N GLU A 70 -6.37 -3.07 20.05
CA GLU A 70 -6.35 -2.90 21.49
C GLU A 70 -7.70 -2.39 21.99
N ILE A 71 -8.33 -1.47 21.25
CA ILE A 71 -9.70 -1.02 21.53
C ILE A 71 -10.66 -2.21 21.50
N GLY A 72 -10.58 -3.08 20.46
CA GLY A 72 -11.42 -4.26 20.35
C GLY A 72 -11.29 -5.22 21.55
N ALA A 73 -10.06 -5.51 21.95
CA ALA A 73 -9.78 -6.41 23.07
C ALA A 73 -10.33 -5.88 24.41
N VAL A 74 -10.10 -4.59 24.68
CA VAL A 74 -10.65 -3.97 25.91
C VAL A 74 -12.16 -3.80 25.83
N GLN A 75 -12.69 -3.49 24.63
CA GLN A 75 -14.13 -3.32 24.42
C GLN A 75 -14.91 -4.60 24.73
N GLU A 76 -14.45 -5.75 24.24
CA GLU A 76 -15.09 -7.04 24.49
C GLU A 76 -15.18 -7.33 26.01
N ALA A 77 -14.07 -7.19 26.72
CA ALA A 77 -14.00 -7.40 28.14
C ALA A 77 -14.82 -6.38 28.96
N ALA A 78 -14.75 -5.09 28.56
CA ALA A 78 -15.52 -4.04 29.23
C ALA A 78 -17.02 -4.16 28.98
N GLN A 79 -17.46 -4.64 27.80
CA GLN A 79 -18.87 -4.92 27.52
C GLN A 79 -19.41 -6.07 28.38
N ALA A 80 -18.61 -7.12 28.58
CA ALA A 80 -18.97 -8.22 29.49
C ALA A 80 -19.13 -7.72 30.94
N TYR A 81 -18.24 -6.85 31.40
CA TYR A 81 -18.33 -6.21 32.68
C TYR A 81 -19.57 -5.29 32.79
N ALA A 82 -19.80 -4.46 31.78
CA ALA A 82 -20.94 -3.55 31.71
C ALA A 82 -22.28 -4.30 31.68
N ALA A 83 -22.40 -5.40 30.99
CA ALA A 83 -23.60 -6.24 30.97
C ALA A 83 -23.93 -6.83 32.32
N ARG A 84 -22.91 -7.18 33.12
CA ARG A 84 -23.09 -7.72 34.48
C ARG A 84 -23.48 -6.63 35.48
N THR A 85 -22.84 -5.46 35.39
CA THR A 85 -23.03 -4.37 36.39
C THR A 85 -24.16 -3.41 36.05
N GLN A 86 -24.54 -3.29 34.77
CA GLN A 86 -25.52 -2.34 34.23
C GLN A 86 -25.19 -0.86 34.55
N ARG A 87 -23.90 -0.55 34.82
CA ARG A 87 -23.42 0.79 35.22
C ARG A 87 -22.64 1.52 34.14
N TRP A 88 -22.32 0.84 33.02
CA TRP A 88 -21.45 1.37 31.97
C TRP A 88 -22.03 1.20 30.58
N VAL A 89 -21.83 2.23 29.74
CA VAL A 89 -22.00 2.13 28.28
C VAL A 89 -20.62 2.24 27.64
N VAL A 90 -20.18 1.22 26.94
CA VAL A 90 -18.85 1.15 26.32
C VAL A 90 -18.93 1.65 24.89
N LEU A 91 -18.15 2.68 24.56
CA LEU A 91 -18.15 3.38 23.28
C LEU A 91 -16.73 3.43 22.70
N PRO A 92 -16.47 2.85 21.53
CA PRO A 92 -15.19 3.04 20.85
C PRO A 92 -15.12 4.41 20.18
N LEU A 93 -13.90 4.97 20.06
CA LEU A 93 -13.64 6.25 19.39
C LEU A 93 -12.30 6.23 18.66
N HIS A 94 -12.33 6.07 17.34
CA HIS A 94 -11.16 6.10 16.46
C HIS A 94 -11.53 6.59 15.07
N SER A 95 -10.54 7.01 14.28
CA SER A 95 -10.74 7.63 12.96
C SER A 95 -11.36 6.70 11.90
N THR A 96 -11.28 5.38 12.08
CA THR A 96 -11.84 4.41 11.13
C THR A 96 -13.29 4.01 11.43
N LEU A 97 -13.91 4.59 12.48
CA LEU A 97 -15.34 4.42 12.75
C LEU A 97 -16.17 5.34 11.86
N ALA A 98 -17.37 4.90 11.50
CA ALA A 98 -18.36 5.74 10.85
C ALA A 98 -18.73 6.95 11.74
N LEU A 99 -18.92 8.13 11.12
CA LEU A 99 -19.23 9.36 11.88
C LEU A 99 -20.41 9.21 12.86
N PRO A 100 -21.53 8.54 12.53
CA PRO A 100 -22.63 8.35 13.48
C PRO A 100 -22.23 7.54 14.73
N GLU A 101 -21.26 6.63 14.58
CA GLU A 101 -20.74 5.86 15.73
C GLU A 101 -19.80 6.72 16.58
N GLN A 102 -18.94 7.54 15.94
CA GLN A 102 -18.11 8.50 16.66
C GLN A 102 -18.95 9.52 17.41
N ASP A 103 -20.06 9.94 16.84
CA ASP A 103 -20.97 10.93 17.44
C ASP A 103 -21.66 10.44 18.72
N LYS A 104 -21.79 9.13 18.92
CA LYS A 104 -22.40 8.56 20.15
C LYS A 104 -21.67 8.95 21.43
N VAL A 105 -20.37 9.27 21.37
CA VAL A 105 -19.61 9.70 22.56
C VAL A 105 -20.09 11.03 23.13
N PHE A 106 -20.78 11.86 22.32
CA PHE A 106 -21.36 13.13 22.74
C PHE A 106 -22.78 13.00 23.31
N ASP A 107 -23.41 11.85 23.14
CA ASP A 107 -24.74 11.58 23.67
C ASP A 107 -24.68 11.42 25.21
N VAL A 108 -25.81 11.59 25.84
CA VAL A 108 -25.92 11.57 27.33
C VAL A 108 -26.17 10.12 27.77
N ALA A 109 -25.41 9.68 28.77
CA ALA A 109 -25.68 8.40 29.42
C ALA A 109 -26.98 8.46 30.24
N PRO A 110 -27.71 7.35 30.39
CA PRO A 110 -28.85 7.25 31.30
C PRO A 110 -28.47 7.62 32.72
N PRO A 111 -29.43 8.07 33.58
CA PRO A 111 -29.16 8.28 34.97
C PRO A 111 -28.58 7.04 35.68
N GLY A 112 -27.55 7.21 36.51
CA GLY A 112 -26.87 6.08 37.18
C GLY A 112 -25.91 5.29 36.32
N VAL A 113 -25.73 5.65 35.04
CA VAL A 113 -24.82 4.98 34.09
C VAL A 113 -23.74 5.95 33.65
N ARG A 114 -22.50 5.46 33.52
CA ARG A 114 -21.33 6.19 33.03
C ARG A 114 -20.95 5.70 31.62
N LYS A 115 -20.34 6.58 30.86
CA LYS A 115 -19.69 6.18 29.59
C LYS A 115 -18.27 5.71 29.88
N CYS A 116 -17.88 4.58 29.27
CA CYS A 116 -16.50 4.14 29.11
C CYS A 116 -16.12 4.33 27.64
N ILE A 117 -15.32 5.35 27.35
CA ILE A 117 -14.94 5.74 25.99
C ILE A 117 -13.53 5.21 25.74
N LEU A 118 -13.42 4.25 24.82
CA LEU A 118 -12.15 3.64 24.42
C LEU A 118 -11.62 4.36 23.18
N ALA A 119 -10.58 5.16 23.33
CA ALA A 119 -10.13 6.07 22.29
C ALA A 119 -8.65 5.86 21.91
N THR A 120 -8.32 6.17 20.66
CA THR A 120 -6.95 6.44 20.26
C THR A 120 -6.57 7.89 20.62
N ASN A 121 -5.39 8.35 20.14
CA ASN A 121 -4.95 9.73 20.32
C ASN A 121 -5.89 10.79 19.69
N ILE A 122 -6.94 10.41 18.97
CA ILE A 122 -7.98 11.33 18.46
C ILE A 122 -8.65 12.12 19.60
N ALA A 123 -8.79 11.52 20.78
CA ALA A 123 -9.36 12.17 21.95
C ALA A 123 -8.33 13.03 22.72
N GLU A 124 -7.06 13.00 22.35
CA GLU A 124 -6.00 13.76 23.02
C GLU A 124 -6.09 15.28 22.74
N THR A 125 -6.33 15.65 21.47
CA THR A 125 -6.40 17.06 21.05
C THR A 125 -7.67 17.41 20.29
N SER A 126 -8.13 16.53 19.40
CA SER A 126 -9.09 16.88 18.33
C SER A 126 -10.55 16.90 18.80
N VAL A 127 -10.90 16.21 19.88
CA VAL A 127 -12.28 16.02 20.33
C VAL A 127 -12.44 16.45 21.76
N THR A 128 -13.43 17.30 22.05
CA THR A 128 -13.81 17.67 23.43
C THR A 128 -15.07 16.93 23.81
N ILE A 129 -14.93 16.02 24.79
CA ILE A 129 -16.04 15.25 25.33
C ILE A 129 -16.39 15.81 26.72
N ASP A 130 -17.62 16.30 26.87
CA ASP A 130 -18.10 16.81 28.13
C ASP A 130 -18.36 15.68 29.12
N GLY A 131 -18.11 15.93 30.38
CA GLY A 131 -18.42 15.01 31.46
C GLY A 131 -17.34 13.98 31.78
N VAL A 132 -16.19 14.00 31.07
CA VAL A 132 -15.04 13.16 31.40
C VAL A 132 -14.44 13.61 32.75
N ARG A 133 -14.47 12.73 33.74
CA ARG A 133 -13.88 12.91 35.06
C ARG A 133 -12.71 11.96 35.32
N PHE A 134 -12.72 10.81 34.63
CA PHE A 134 -11.71 9.80 34.79
C PHE A 134 -10.97 9.61 33.46
N VAL A 135 -9.65 9.53 33.54
CA VAL A 135 -8.78 9.21 32.40
C VAL A 135 -7.96 7.97 32.75
N LEU A 136 -7.86 7.05 31.82
CA LEU A 136 -6.98 5.90 31.91
C LEU A 136 -6.01 5.94 30.73
N ASP A 137 -4.72 6.09 31.02
CA ASP A 137 -3.67 6.26 30.02
C ASP A 137 -2.75 5.03 29.98
N SER A 138 -2.71 4.36 28.83
CA SER A 138 -1.82 3.22 28.59
C SER A 138 -0.36 3.62 28.35
N GLY A 139 -0.08 4.91 28.11
CA GLY A 139 1.25 5.40 27.77
C GLY A 139 1.70 5.08 26.34
N LYS A 140 0.84 4.48 25.53
CA LYS A 140 1.16 4.02 24.18
C LYS A 140 0.41 4.78 23.11
N VAL A 141 1.06 4.90 21.93
CA VAL A 141 0.48 5.48 20.72
C VAL A 141 0.99 4.72 19.50
N LYS A 142 0.15 4.56 18.48
CA LYS A 142 0.60 4.10 17.15
C LYS A 142 0.71 5.30 16.23
N GLU A 143 1.89 5.48 15.70
CA GLU A 143 2.20 6.57 14.76
C GLU A 143 2.84 6.02 13.50
N MET A 144 2.62 6.76 12.41
CA MET A 144 3.30 6.49 11.15
C MET A 144 4.76 6.93 11.26
N SER A 145 5.66 6.02 10.95
CA SER A 145 7.07 6.28 10.72
C SER A 145 7.41 5.97 9.26
N TYR A 146 8.38 6.66 8.72
CA TYR A 146 8.87 6.47 7.36
C TYR A 146 10.29 5.93 7.39
N ASP A 147 10.51 4.83 6.68
CA ASP A 147 11.83 4.26 6.45
C ASP A 147 12.35 4.78 5.10
N PRO A 148 13.34 5.70 5.08
CA PRO A 148 13.86 6.26 3.85
C PRO A 148 14.52 5.23 2.94
N GLN A 149 15.18 4.21 3.50
CA GLN A 149 15.89 3.20 2.73
C GLN A 149 14.93 2.26 1.99
N GLY A 150 13.89 1.80 2.69
CA GLY A 150 12.87 0.93 2.14
C GLY A 150 11.74 1.66 1.40
N LYS A 151 11.66 2.98 1.50
CA LYS A 151 10.49 3.80 1.08
C LYS A 151 9.19 3.24 1.64
N LEU A 152 9.23 2.86 2.91
CA LEU A 152 8.19 2.09 3.57
C LEU A 152 7.57 2.91 4.70
N GLN A 153 6.26 3.07 4.63
CA GLN A 153 5.49 3.61 5.75
C GLN A 153 5.21 2.49 6.75
N ARG A 154 5.56 2.71 8.01
CA ARG A 154 5.34 1.77 9.11
C ARG A 154 4.43 2.37 10.15
N LEU A 155 3.38 1.64 10.52
CA LEU A 155 2.59 1.97 11.69
C LEU A 155 3.15 1.21 12.88
N GLN A 156 3.88 1.91 13.73
CA GLN A 156 4.58 1.32 14.88
C GLN A 156 4.02 1.87 16.20
N GLU A 157 4.14 1.07 17.26
CA GLU A 157 3.76 1.47 18.60
C GLU A 157 4.97 2.09 19.31
N PHE A 158 4.74 3.27 19.87
CA PHE A 158 5.73 4.04 20.63
C PHE A 158 5.18 4.38 22.02
N TRP A 159 6.09 4.68 22.95
CA TRP A 159 5.75 5.42 24.15
C TRP A 159 5.39 6.86 23.80
N ILE A 160 4.40 7.42 24.49
CA ILE A 160 4.04 8.83 24.33
C ILE A 160 5.10 9.75 24.94
N SER A 161 5.06 11.02 24.57
CA SER A 161 5.87 12.05 25.23
C SER A 161 5.25 12.47 26.57
N ARG A 162 6.05 13.13 27.44
CA ARG A 162 5.55 13.76 28.68
C ARG A 162 4.44 14.78 28.37
N ALA A 163 4.62 15.59 27.31
CA ALA A 163 3.62 16.54 26.86
C ALA A 163 2.29 15.87 26.52
N SER A 164 2.31 14.74 25.79
CA SER A 164 1.11 13.95 25.49
C SER A 164 0.48 13.36 26.74
N ALA A 165 1.28 12.84 27.68
CA ALA A 165 0.77 12.31 28.95
C ALA A 165 0.04 13.39 29.76
N GLU A 166 0.58 14.62 29.81
CA GLU A 166 -0.05 15.76 30.48
C GLU A 166 -1.33 16.23 29.74
N GLN A 167 -1.35 16.21 28.41
CA GLN A 167 -2.55 16.49 27.61
C GLN A 167 -3.66 15.47 27.87
N ARG A 168 -3.32 14.17 27.90
CA ARG A 168 -4.28 13.09 28.23
C ARG A 168 -4.83 13.27 29.63
N LYS A 169 -3.98 13.50 30.60
CA LYS A 169 -4.38 13.81 31.99
C LYS A 169 -5.33 15.01 32.05
N GLY A 170 -5.02 16.07 31.30
CA GLY A 170 -5.82 17.30 31.26
C GLY A 170 -7.25 17.10 30.74
N ARG A 171 -7.56 15.96 30.09
CA ARG A 171 -8.94 15.63 29.69
C ARG A 171 -9.86 15.39 30.87
N ALA A 172 -9.37 14.89 32.00
CA ALA A 172 -10.15 14.68 33.21
C ALA A 172 -10.48 15.98 33.93
N GLY A 173 -9.73 17.05 33.71
CA GLY A 173 -9.82 18.30 34.50
C GLY A 173 -10.67 19.43 33.89
N ARG A 174 -11.40 19.20 32.78
CA ARG A 174 -12.06 20.27 32.02
C ARG A 174 -13.34 20.80 32.66
N THR A 175 -14.12 19.93 33.26
CA THR A 175 -15.44 20.28 33.85
C THR A 175 -15.45 20.25 35.37
N GLY A 176 -14.34 19.91 36.03
CA GLY A 176 -14.18 19.80 37.46
C GLY A 176 -12.98 18.94 37.85
N PRO A 177 -12.78 18.67 39.15
CA PRO A 177 -11.71 17.80 39.63
C PRO A 177 -11.85 16.41 39.04
N GLY A 178 -10.75 15.88 38.42
CA GLY A 178 -10.72 14.57 37.83
C GLY A 178 -9.55 13.72 38.31
N VAL A 179 -9.58 12.44 37.96
CA VAL A 179 -8.54 11.46 38.32
C VAL A 179 -7.96 10.86 37.02
N CYS A 180 -6.64 10.76 36.97
CA CYS A 180 -5.94 10.08 35.87
C CYS A 180 -5.22 8.82 36.39
N TYR A 181 -5.57 7.67 35.85
CA TYR A 181 -4.92 6.41 36.11
C TYR A 181 -3.88 6.17 34.99
N ARG A 182 -2.64 5.90 35.36
CA ARG A 182 -1.56 5.59 34.41
C ARG A 182 -1.19 4.12 34.54
N LEU A 183 -1.18 3.38 33.43
CA LEU A 183 -0.80 1.96 33.36
C LEU A 183 0.70 1.76 33.08
N TYR A 184 1.52 2.70 33.48
CA TYR A 184 2.98 2.67 33.38
C TYR A 184 3.60 3.18 34.66
N ALA A 185 4.84 2.78 34.92
CA ALA A 185 5.55 3.16 36.14
C ALA A 185 5.97 4.65 36.08
N GLU A 186 6.25 5.24 37.24
CA GLU A 186 6.82 6.58 37.33
C GLU A 186 8.17 6.67 36.67
N SER A 187 8.97 5.60 36.79
CA SER A 187 10.25 5.45 36.09
C SER A 187 10.12 5.47 34.57
N ASP A 188 9.04 4.89 34.01
CA ASP A 188 8.78 4.93 32.58
C ASP A 188 8.43 6.35 32.15
N TYR A 189 7.56 7.04 32.94
CA TYR A 189 7.24 8.44 32.69
C TYR A 189 8.47 9.34 32.72
N ASP A 190 9.40 9.11 33.64
CA ASP A 190 10.65 9.85 33.72
C ASP A 190 11.59 9.58 32.53
N ALA A 191 11.46 8.43 31.91
CA ALA A 191 12.18 8.07 30.69
C ALA A 191 11.54 8.60 29.40
N PHE A 192 10.27 9.07 29.44
CA PHE A 192 9.60 9.61 28.26
C PHE A 192 10.29 10.85 27.72
N ALA A 193 10.34 10.98 26.39
CA ALA A 193 10.78 12.20 25.73
C ALA A 193 9.91 13.39 26.17
N PRO A 194 10.46 14.59 26.30
CA PRO A 194 9.68 15.78 26.70
C PRO A 194 8.54 16.09 25.72
N TYR A 195 8.81 15.98 24.41
CA TYR A 195 7.88 16.26 23.31
C TYR A 195 7.85 15.14 22.29
N PRO A 196 6.79 15.02 21.46
CA PRO A 196 6.76 14.05 20.37
C PRO A 196 7.81 14.42 19.30
N VAL A 197 8.26 13.41 18.55
CA VAL A 197 9.16 13.62 17.41
C VAL A 197 8.46 14.49 16.36
N PRO A 198 9.10 15.57 15.87
CA PRO A 198 8.54 16.44 14.83
C PRO A 198 8.17 15.65 13.57
N GLU A 199 7.10 16.07 12.91
CA GLU A 199 6.61 15.40 11.71
C GLU A 199 7.66 15.37 10.59
N ILE A 200 8.44 16.45 10.43
CA ILE A 200 9.52 16.54 9.43
C ILE A 200 10.59 15.45 9.58
N GLN A 201 10.75 14.88 10.76
CA GLN A 201 11.74 13.82 11.03
C GLN A 201 11.18 12.40 10.81
N ARG A 202 9.86 12.26 10.58
CA ARG A 202 9.19 10.94 10.52
C ARG A 202 8.31 10.69 9.31
N VAL A 203 8.28 11.62 8.34
CA VAL A 203 7.51 11.52 7.09
C VAL A 203 8.41 11.59 5.86
N ALA A 204 7.88 11.19 4.70
CA ALA A 204 8.53 11.40 3.42
C ALA A 204 8.62 12.91 3.09
N LEU A 205 9.75 13.35 2.55
CA LEU A 205 10.05 14.76 2.33
C LEU A 205 9.91 15.22 0.86
N ASP A 206 9.37 14.37 0.00
CA ASP A 206 9.30 14.60 -1.45
C ASP A 206 8.59 15.92 -1.79
N SER A 207 7.43 16.18 -1.20
CA SER A 207 6.66 17.40 -1.41
C SER A 207 7.38 18.65 -0.86
N LEU A 208 8.05 18.52 0.28
CA LEU A 208 8.82 19.60 0.88
C LEU A 208 9.99 20.01 -0.02
N VAL A 209 10.78 19.04 -0.48
CA VAL A 209 11.92 19.27 -1.38
C VAL A 209 11.44 19.93 -2.67
N LEU A 210 10.34 19.43 -3.24
CA LEU A 210 9.77 19.99 -4.47
C LEU A 210 9.34 21.46 -4.29
N GLN A 211 8.74 21.80 -3.16
CA GLN A 211 8.36 23.16 -2.81
C GLN A 211 9.57 24.06 -2.62
N LEU A 212 10.60 23.63 -1.89
CA LEU A 212 11.83 24.42 -1.68
C LEU A 212 12.52 24.74 -3.00
N LYS A 213 12.65 23.78 -3.89
CA LYS A 213 13.20 23.97 -5.24
C LYS A 213 12.33 24.93 -6.08
N SER A 214 11.00 24.81 -6.00
CA SER A 214 10.06 25.70 -6.69
C SER A 214 10.16 27.15 -6.23
N MET A 215 10.37 27.36 -4.95
CA MET A 215 10.56 28.69 -4.35
C MET A 215 11.97 29.25 -4.59
N LYS A 216 12.88 28.50 -5.24
CA LYS A 216 14.28 28.88 -5.48
C LYS A 216 15.03 29.23 -4.20
N LEU A 217 14.80 28.49 -3.13
CA LEU A 217 15.41 28.69 -1.81
C LEU A 217 16.81 28.05 -1.66
N GLY A 218 17.40 27.61 -2.75
CA GLY A 218 18.71 26.98 -2.76
C GLY A 218 18.67 25.47 -2.62
N ASP A 219 19.78 24.90 -2.13
CA ASP A 219 19.86 23.47 -1.86
C ASP A 219 19.04 23.12 -0.60
N PRO A 220 18.14 22.14 -0.66
CA PRO A 220 17.40 21.68 0.52
C PRO A 220 18.28 21.17 1.67
N ARG A 221 19.53 20.79 1.39
CA ARG A 221 20.50 20.34 2.41
C ARG A 221 20.98 21.49 3.28
N ASP A 222 21.09 22.68 2.70
CA ASP A 222 21.58 23.89 3.38
C ASP A 222 20.44 24.78 3.91
N PHE A 223 19.20 24.37 3.73
CA PHE A 223 18.05 25.15 4.19
C PHE A 223 17.98 25.22 5.72
N PRO A 224 17.83 26.42 6.34
CA PRO A 224 17.86 26.60 7.80
C PRO A 224 16.55 26.14 8.46
N PHE A 225 16.35 24.84 8.55
CA PHE A 225 15.22 24.28 9.29
C PHE A 225 15.33 24.58 10.79
N LEU A 226 14.21 24.83 11.45
CA LEU A 226 14.17 24.95 12.91
C LEU A 226 14.64 23.66 13.60
N GLU A 227 14.13 22.54 13.14
CA GLU A 227 14.60 21.20 13.50
C GLU A 227 14.87 20.43 12.19
N PRO A 228 16.14 20.19 11.84
CA PRO A 228 16.49 19.62 10.55
C PRO A 228 16.01 18.15 10.45
N PRO A 229 15.56 17.73 9.27
CA PRO A 229 15.27 16.31 9.01
C PRO A 229 16.58 15.52 8.91
N PRO A 230 16.51 14.17 9.04
CA PRO A 230 17.67 13.32 8.80
C PRO A 230 18.22 13.52 7.39
N PRO A 231 19.54 13.68 7.19
CA PRO A 231 20.13 13.86 5.85
C PRO A 231 19.76 12.73 4.89
N SER A 232 19.69 11.48 5.37
CA SER A 232 19.27 10.32 4.58
C SER A 232 17.85 10.45 4.01
N SER A 233 16.95 11.14 4.71
CA SER A 233 15.57 11.39 4.24
C SER A 233 15.54 12.40 3.11
N LEU A 234 16.37 13.45 3.17
CA LEU A 234 16.53 14.43 2.08
C LEU A 234 17.13 13.78 0.83
N GLU A 235 18.21 13.00 0.99
CA GLU A 235 18.82 12.26 -0.12
C GLU A 235 17.86 11.30 -0.79
N THR A 236 17.03 10.61 0.02
CA THR A 236 16.04 9.69 -0.51
C THR A 236 14.94 10.44 -1.27
N ALA A 237 14.50 11.59 -0.78
CA ALA A 237 13.51 12.44 -1.45
C ALA A 237 14.05 12.99 -2.78
N LEU A 238 15.28 13.48 -2.81
CA LEU A 238 15.95 13.98 -4.02
C LEU A 238 16.04 12.87 -5.08
N ARG A 239 16.55 11.69 -4.72
CA ARG A 239 16.61 10.53 -5.63
C ARG A 239 15.22 10.10 -6.10
N TYR A 240 14.24 10.12 -5.21
CA TYR A 240 12.86 9.78 -5.58
C TYR A 240 12.32 10.77 -6.61
N LEU A 241 12.50 12.06 -6.42
CA LEU A 241 12.06 13.08 -7.35
C LEU A 241 12.77 12.99 -8.70
N GLN A 242 14.07 12.67 -8.71
CA GLN A 242 14.81 12.33 -9.93
C GLN A 242 14.23 11.07 -10.60
N ASP A 243 13.95 10.01 -9.84
CA ASP A 243 13.35 8.77 -10.35
C ASP A 243 11.95 9.01 -10.96
N GLN A 244 11.22 9.98 -10.42
CA GLN A 244 9.93 10.40 -10.96
C GLN A 244 10.04 11.36 -12.15
N GLY A 245 11.23 11.83 -12.47
CA GLY A 245 11.49 12.81 -13.52
C GLY A 245 11.07 14.24 -13.16
N ALA A 246 10.82 14.52 -11.88
CA ALA A 246 10.52 15.87 -11.38
C ALA A 246 11.77 16.72 -11.22
N LEU A 247 12.92 16.11 -10.97
CA LEU A 247 14.24 16.73 -10.99
C LEU A 247 15.10 16.06 -12.08
N ASP A 248 16.01 16.84 -12.65
CA ASP A 248 17.03 16.36 -13.59
C ASP A 248 18.28 15.79 -12.87
N GLU A 249 19.32 15.47 -13.61
CA GLU A 249 20.59 14.96 -13.05
C GLU A 249 21.34 16.00 -12.22
N ALA A 250 21.13 17.30 -12.49
CA ALA A 250 21.68 18.43 -11.74
C ALA A 250 20.83 18.81 -10.51
N GLU A 251 19.77 18.06 -10.24
CA GLU A 251 18.77 18.31 -9.20
C GLU A 251 17.95 19.59 -9.43
N ASP A 252 17.88 20.09 -10.65
CA ASP A 252 17.01 21.20 -11.00
C ASP A 252 15.61 20.72 -11.41
N LEU A 253 14.61 21.61 -11.26
CA LEU A 253 13.24 21.30 -11.62
C LEU A 253 13.08 21.11 -13.14
N THR A 254 12.58 19.96 -13.53
CA THR A 254 12.11 19.75 -14.90
C THR A 254 10.79 20.50 -15.15
N PRO A 255 10.33 20.66 -16.41
CA PRO A 255 9.02 21.24 -16.70
C PRO A 255 7.86 20.52 -15.98
N ILE A 256 7.90 19.18 -15.92
CA ILE A 256 6.90 18.42 -15.14
C ILE A 256 7.08 18.64 -13.64
N GLY A 257 8.32 18.75 -13.14
CA GLY A 257 8.60 19.05 -11.74
C GLY A 257 8.06 20.41 -11.31
N THR A 258 8.19 21.41 -12.16
CA THR A 258 7.63 22.75 -11.94
C THR A 258 6.11 22.71 -11.85
N LEU A 259 5.46 21.93 -12.70
CA LEU A 259 4.01 21.74 -12.63
C LEU A 259 3.58 20.99 -11.34
N LEU A 260 4.27 19.91 -11.02
CA LEU A 260 3.99 19.11 -9.82
C LEU A 260 4.16 19.92 -8.53
N ALA A 261 5.13 20.83 -8.48
CA ALA A 261 5.34 21.74 -7.35
C ALA A 261 4.16 22.70 -7.12
N GLN A 262 3.40 23.02 -8.15
CA GLN A 262 2.22 23.89 -8.08
C GLN A 262 0.94 23.15 -7.74
N LEU A 263 0.95 21.82 -7.86
CA LEU A 263 -0.18 20.97 -7.51
C LEU A 263 -0.05 20.49 -6.05
N PRO A 264 -1.01 20.76 -5.17
CA PRO A 264 -0.97 20.30 -3.78
C PRO A 264 -1.35 18.81 -3.68
N VAL A 265 -0.62 17.96 -4.41
CA VAL A 265 -0.88 16.53 -4.53
C VAL A 265 0.42 15.74 -4.49
N ASP A 266 0.32 14.46 -4.18
CA ASP A 266 1.43 13.53 -4.33
C ASP A 266 1.94 13.51 -5.79
N VAL A 267 3.26 13.37 -5.97
CA VAL A 267 3.92 13.36 -7.29
C VAL A 267 3.31 12.33 -8.23
N VAL A 268 2.98 11.15 -7.71
CA VAL A 268 2.35 10.06 -8.47
C VAL A 268 0.98 10.48 -9.01
N VAL A 269 0.17 11.08 -8.15
CA VAL A 269 -1.18 11.57 -8.50
C VAL A 269 -1.09 12.72 -9.51
N GLY A 270 -0.17 13.67 -9.30
CA GLY A 270 0.06 14.77 -10.23
C GLY A 270 0.45 14.30 -11.63
N LYS A 271 1.34 13.32 -11.73
CA LYS A 271 1.71 12.69 -13.01
C LYS A 271 0.50 12.04 -13.69
N MET A 272 -0.33 11.31 -12.96
CA MET A 272 -1.56 10.72 -13.53
C MET A 272 -2.47 11.79 -14.12
N LEU A 273 -2.66 12.90 -13.42
CA LEU A 273 -3.53 14.00 -13.87
C LEU A 273 -3.02 14.63 -15.19
N VAL A 274 -1.73 14.90 -15.28
CA VAL A 274 -1.11 15.46 -16.50
C VAL A 274 -1.27 14.52 -17.69
N LEU A 275 -0.99 13.24 -17.49
CA LEU A 275 -1.11 12.23 -18.54
C LEU A 275 -2.56 11.97 -18.93
N GLY A 276 -3.48 12.00 -17.96
CA GLY A 276 -4.91 11.91 -18.24
C GLY A 276 -5.39 13.06 -19.12
N ALA A 277 -4.89 14.26 -18.90
CA ALA A 277 -5.17 15.42 -19.74
C ALA A 277 -4.61 15.25 -21.17
N LEU A 278 -3.37 14.78 -21.31
CA LEU A 278 -2.74 14.53 -22.61
C LEU A 278 -3.54 13.57 -23.50
N PHE A 279 -4.05 12.50 -22.92
CA PHE A 279 -4.77 11.44 -23.67
C PHE A 279 -6.29 11.65 -23.73
N GLY A 280 -6.81 12.80 -23.31
CA GLY A 280 -8.26 13.05 -23.30
C GLY A 280 -9.03 12.17 -22.31
N LEU A 281 -8.37 11.64 -21.30
CA LEU A 281 -8.94 10.82 -20.22
C LEU A 281 -9.01 11.59 -18.89
N ALA A 282 -9.14 12.91 -18.95
CA ALA A 282 -9.11 13.77 -17.76
C ALA A 282 -10.22 13.39 -16.76
N GLU A 283 -11.45 13.18 -17.20
CA GLU A 283 -12.58 12.90 -16.31
C GLU A 283 -12.40 11.62 -15.47
N PRO A 284 -12.12 10.44 -16.04
CA PRO A 284 -11.89 9.24 -15.25
C PRO A 284 -10.61 9.35 -14.41
N THR A 285 -9.57 10.01 -14.91
CA THR A 285 -8.32 10.21 -14.17
C THR A 285 -8.51 11.11 -12.95
N LEU A 286 -9.28 12.19 -13.06
CA LEU A 286 -9.67 13.05 -11.94
C LEU A 286 -10.38 12.27 -10.84
N SER A 287 -11.33 11.40 -11.22
CA SER A 287 -12.06 10.58 -10.26
C SER A 287 -11.16 9.55 -9.56
N VAL A 288 -10.28 8.88 -10.31
CA VAL A 288 -9.29 7.92 -9.75
C VAL A 288 -8.30 8.63 -8.84
N ALA A 289 -7.70 9.74 -9.31
CA ALA A 289 -6.73 10.52 -8.55
C ALA A 289 -7.32 11.01 -7.23
N ALA A 290 -8.54 11.54 -7.23
CA ALA A 290 -9.22 11.97 -6.03
C ALA A 290 -9.52 10.81 -5.08
N ALA A 291 -10.00 9.67 -5.61
CA ALA A 291 -10.29 8.49 -4.79
C ALA A 291 -9.04 7.85 -4.16
N LEU A 292 -7.88 7.92 -4.85
CA LEU A 292 -6.61 7.44 -4.33
C LEU A 292 -5.99 8.38 -3.29
N SER A 293 -6.34 9.67 -3.32
CA SER A 293 -5.80 10.70 -2.41
C SER A 293 -6.58 10.83 -1.10
N VAL A 294 -7.77 10.23 -1.00
CA VAL A 294 -8.54 10.18 0.25
C VAL A 294 -8.37 8.83 0.94
N PRO A 295 -8.60 8.74 2.26
CA PRO A 295 -8.63 7.45 2.93
C PRO A 295 -9.65 6.52 2.31
N SER A 296 -9.33 5.21 2.30
CA SER A 296 -10.18 4.17 1.70
C SER A 296 -11.64 4.26 2.17
N PRO A 297 -12.63 4.22 1.26
CA PRO A 297 -14.03 4.26 1.63
C PRO A 297 -14.55 2.94 2.21
N PHE A 298 -13.75 1.88 2.23
CA PHE A 298 -14.18 0.58 2.74
C PHE A 298 -14.20 0.57 4.27
N LEU A 299 -15.37 0.28 4.84
CA LEU A 299 -15.50 0.02 6.26
C LEU A 299 -14.77 -1.29 6.61
N ARG A 300 -14.06 -1.26 7.74
CA ARG A 300 -13.44 -2.45 8.34
C ARG A 300 -14.32 -2.89 9.53
N PRO A 301 -15.34 -3.73 9.29
CA PRO A 301 -16.14 -4.24 10.41
C PRO A 301 -15.28 -5.18 11.26
N THR A 302 -15.52 -5.18 12.55
CA THR A 302 -14.90 -6.12 13.52
C THR A 302 -15.20 -7.57 13.13
N HIS A 303 -16.38 -7.80 12.50
CA HIS A 303 -16.75 -9.07 11.88
C HIS A 303 -17.06 -8.86 10.40
N PRO A 304 -16.50 -9.71 9.49
CA PRO A 304 -16.81 -9.64 8.07
C PRO A 304 -18.32 -9.87 7.85
N ASN A 305 -18.97 -8.90 7.22
CA ASN A 305 -20.36 -9.09 6.78
C ASN A 305 -20.34 -9.59 5.33
N PRO A 306 -20.67 -10.89 5.09
CA PRO A 306 -20.64 -11.46 3.75
C PRO A 306 -21.63 -10.79 2.79
N ASP A 307 -22.75 -10.26 3.29
CA ASP A 307 -23.77 -9.61 2.46
C ASP A 307 -23.26 -8.29 1.88
N SER A 308 -22.46 -7.53 2.64
CA SER A 308 -21.87 -6.29 2.14
C SER A 308 -20.79 -6.55 1.08
N ALA A 309 -20.01 -7.62 1.22
CA ALA A 309 -19.06 -8.06 0.21
C ALA A 309 -19.77 -8.50 -1.07
N ALA A 310 -20.83 -9.32 -0.96
CA ALA A 310 -21.64 -9.75 -2.09
C ALA A 310 -22.30 -8.57 -2.81
N ALA A 311 -22.83 -7.59 -2.08
CA ALA A 311 -23.43 -6.38 -2.64
C ALA A 311 -22.41 -5.47 -3.37
N ARG A 312 -21.11 -5.62 -3.08
CA ARG A 312 -20.02 -4.84 -3.67
C ARG A 312 -19.41 -5.48 -4.92
N ARG A 313 -19.47 -6.82 -5.04
CA ARG A 313 -18.92 -7.58 -6.19
C ARG A 313 -19.21 -7.00 -7.57
N PRO A 314 -20.42 -6.52 -7.89
CA PRO A 314 -20.70 -5.95 -9.22
C PRO A 314 -19.88 -4.71 -9.57
N LEU A 315 -19.30 -4.03 -8.57
CA LEU A 315 -18.49 -2.83 -8.74
C LEU A 315 -17.00 -3.14 -8.80
N GLU A 316 -16.60 -4.35 -8.40
CA GLU A 316 -15.21 -4.78 -8.39
C GLU A 316 -14.68 -4.95 -9.82
N SER A 317 -13.53 -4.34 -10.09
CA SER A 317 -12.89 -4.41 -11.40
C SER A 317 -11.81 -5.50 -11.41
N PRO A 318 -11.78 -6.37 -12.43
CA PRO A 318 -10.71 -7.36 -12.59
C PRO A 318 -9.33 -6.72 -12.86
N HIS A 319 -9.30 -5.42 -13.11
CA HIS A 319 -8.07 -4.67 -13.36
C HIS A 319 -7.46 -4.05 -12.10
N GLY A 320 -8.15 -4.09 -10.97
CA GLY A 320 -7.61 -3.71 -9.66
C GLY A 320 -8.37 -2.64 -8.91
N ASP A 321 -7.76 -2.22 -7.80
CA ASP A 321 -8.40 -1.38 -6.78
C ASP A 321 -8.75 0.02 -7.30
N ALA A 322 -7.85 0.66 -8.06
CA ALA A 322 -8.07 2.01 -8.58
C ALA A 322 -9.30 2.09 -9.49
N LEU A 323 -9.52 1.07 -10.33
CA LEU A 323 -10.69 1.00 -11.22
C LEU A 323 -11.96 0.57 -10.48
N THR A 324 -11.82 -0.20 -9.41
CA THR A 324 -12.93 -0.48 -8.48
C THR A 324 -13.40 0.79 -7.78
N LEU A 325 -12.48 1.62 -7.31
CA LEU A 325 -12.80 2.92 -6.70
C LEU A 325 -13.50 3.85 -7.70
N LEU A 326 -13.05 3.85 -8.97
CA LEU A 326 -13.72 4.59 -10.05
C LEU A 326 -15.17 4.12 -10.24
N ASN A 327 -15.39 2.81 -10.31
CA ASN A 327 -16.75 2.25 -10.46
C ASN A 327 -17.65 2.62 -9.27
N ILE A 328 -17.14 2.52 -8.05
CA ILE A 328 -17.85 2.90 -6.82
C ILE A 328 -18.21 4.38 -6.85
N PHE A 329 -17.27 5.25 -7.20
CA PHE A 329 -17.49 6.69 -7.27
C PHE A 329 -18.55 7.05 -8.32
N ASN A 330 -18.42 6.51 -9.54
CA ASN A 330 -19.35 6.76 -10.63
C ASN A 330 -20.77 6.30 -10.28
N GLU A 331 -20.93 5.09 -9.75
CA GLU A 331 -22.23 4.56 -9.36
C GLU A 331 -22.86 5.37 -8.21
N TRP A 332 -22.04 5.77 -7.22
CA TRP A 332 -22.49 6.64 -6.15
C TRP A 332 -23.02 8.00 -6.66
N VAL A 333 -22.35 8.60 -7.65
CA VAL A 333 -22.79 9.84 -8.29
C VAL A 333 -24.15 9.63 -9.00
N GLN A 334 -24.34 8.49 -9.70
CA GLN A 334 -25.62 8.15 -10.33
C GLN A 334 -26.75 8.07 -9.29
N VAL A 335 -26.52 7.30 -8.20
CA VAL A 335 -27.50 7.20 -7.10
C VAL A 335 -27.82 8.55 -6.47
N LYS A 336 -26.82 9.46 -6.36
CA LYS A 336 -27.01 10.83 -5.85
C LYS A 336 -27.82 11.72 -6.77
N SER A 337 -27.74 11.52 -8.08
CA SER A 337 -28.48 12.29 -9.06
C SER A 337 -29.95 11.86 -9.15
N GLU A 338 -30.29 10.64 -8.77
CA GLU A 338 -31.63 10.13 -8.73
C GLU A 338 -32.46 10.83 -7.63
N ARG A 339 -33.69 11.28 -7.97
CA ARG A 339 -34.57 11.97 -7.02
C ARG A 339 -35.01 11.11 -5.83
N SER A 340 -35.05 9.80 -6.00
CA SER A 340 -35.46 8.81 -4.99
C SER A 340 -34.28 8.09 -4.34
N GLY A 341 -33.06 8.27 -4.84
CA GLY A 341 -31.89 7.53 -4.42
C GLY A 341 -31.49 7.85 -2.97
N ASN A 342 -31.50 6.85 -2.10
CA ASN A 342 -30.94 6.95 -0.75
C ASN A 342 -29.49 6.45 -0.79
N SER A 343 -28.56 7.35 -1.13
CA SER A 343 -27.13 7.04 -1.25
C SER A 343 -26.53 6.56 0.06
N ARG A 344 -27.02 7.02 1.21
CA ARG A 344 -26.56 6.56 2.53
C ARG A 344 -26.90 5.10 2.77
N LYS A 345 -28.14 4.67 2.41
CA LYS A 345 -28.54 3.26 2.48
C LYS A 345 -27.74 2.41 1.48
N TRP A 346 -27.51 2.95 0.26
CA TRP A 346 -26.70 2.31 -0.76
C TRP A 346 -25.28 2.04 -0.31
N CYS A 347 -24.60 3.03 0.33
CA CYS A 347 -23.27 2.90 0.88
C CYS A 347 -23.23 1.90 2.04
N ARG A 348 -24.17 2.01 3.01
CA ARG A 348 -24.25 1.11 4.17
C ARG A 348 -24.37 -0.35 3.74
N ARG A 349 -25.27 -0.65 2.79
CA ARG A 349 -25.46 -2.01 2.28
C ARG A 349 -24.17 -2.61 1.69
N ARG A 350 -23.27 -1.78 1.15
CA ARG A 350 -22.02 -2.18 0.52
C ARG A 350 -20.80 -2.07 1.45
N GLY A 351 -21.01 -1.72 2.70
CA GLY A 351 -19.90 -1.51 3.65
C GLY A 351 -18.98 -0.36 3.23
N LEU A 352 -19.57 0.73 2.72
CA LEU A 352 -18.86 1.91 2.28
C LEU A 352 -19.16 3.11 3.17
N GLU A 353 -18.17 3.95 3.38
CA GLU A 353 -18.27 5.20 4.12
C GLU A 353 -18.53 6.36 3.16
N GLU A 354 -19.78 6.82 3.10
CA GLU A 354 -20.21 7.88 2.18
C GLU A 354 -19.43 9.18 2.35
N HIS A 355 -19.00 9.47 3.57
CA HIS A 355 -18.19 10.65 3.87
C HIS A 355 -16.93 10.73 3.01
N ARG A 356 -16.24 9.60 2.78
CA ARG A 356 -15.04 9.54 1.93
C ARG A 356 -15.35 9.81 0.46
N LEU A 357 -16.53 9.44 -0.01
CA LEU A 357 -16.97 9.76 -1.37
C LEU A 357 -17.25 11.25 -1.54
N TYR A 358 -17.79 11.93 -0.52
CA TYR A 358 -17.91 13.39 -0.54
C TYR A 358 -16.53 14.08 -0.53
N GLU A 359 -15.58 13.58 0.25
CA GLU A 359 -14.20 14.09 0.25
C GLU A 359 -13.57 13.94 -1.13
N ALA A 360 -13.70 12.76 -1.75
CA ALA A 360 -13.22 12.51 -3.11
C ALA A 360 -13.87 13.44 -4.15
N ALA A 361 -15.17 13.68 -4.07
CA ALA A 361 -15.86 14.61 -4.98
C ALA A 361 -15.35 16.06 -4.81
N ASN A 362 -15.14 16.51 -3.58
CA ASN A 362 -14.58 17.85 -3.31
C ASN A 362 -13.15 17.97 -3.85
N LEU A 363 -12.31 16.96 -3.63
CA LEU A 363 -10.92 16.94 -4.10
C LEU A 363 -10.85 16.87 -5.63
N ARG A 364 -11.69 16.04 -6.26
CA ARG A 364 -11.82 15.95 -7.71
C ARG A 364 -12.11 17.33 -8.34
N ARG A 365 -13.02 18.10 -7.74
CA ARG A 365 -13.31 19.47 -8.20
C ARG A 365 -12.09 20.37 -8.07
N GLN A 366 -11.36 20.31 -6.95
CA GLN A 366 -10.12 21.08 -6.76
C GLN A 366 -9.08 20.72 -7.82
N PHE A 367 -8.88 19.44 -8.11
CA PHE A 367 -7.99 19.01 -9.17
C PHE A 367 -8.43 19.53 -10.56
N GLN A 368 -9.72 19.50 -10.83
CA GLN A 368 -10.25 20.02 -12.09
C GLN A 368 -10.04 21.54 -12.22
N GLU A 369 -10.25 22.31 -11.15
CA GLU A 369 -9.99 23.76 -11.10
C GLU A 369 -8.49 24.03 -11.34
N LEU A 370 -7.59 23.29 -10.65
CA LEU A 370 -6.15 23.42 -10.83
C LEU A 370 -5.68 23.11 -12.25
N LEU A 371 -6.18 22.01 -12.85
CA LEU A 371 -5.82 21.68 -14.24
C LEU A 371 -6.33 22.71 -15.24
N ARG A 372 -7.48 23.35 -14.98
CA ARG A 372 -7.99 24.47 -15.79
C ARG A 372 -7.13 25.73 -15.65
N GLU A 373 -6.75 26.10 -14.42
CA GLU A 373 -5.82 27.20 -14.14
C GLU A 373 -4.48 26.98 -14.84
N GLN A 374 -4.07 25.73 -14.94
CA GLN A 374 -2.83 25.35 -15.62
C GLN A 374 -3.00 25.13 -17.14
N GLN A 375 -4.19 25.44 -17.70
CA GLN A 375 -4.53 25.31 -19.13
C GLN A 375 -4.38 23.89 -19.70
N LEU A 376 -4.35 22.88 -18.85
CA LEU A 376 -4.26 21.46 -19.23
C LEU A 376 -5.62 20.88 -19.64
N LEU A 377 -6.71 21.48 -19.17
CA LEU A 377 -8.06 21.17 -19.63
C LEU A 377 -8.57 22.26 -20.56
N GLU A 378 -9.28 21.86 -21.61
CA GLU A 378 -10.03 22.82 -22.41
C GLU A 378 -11.12 23.47 -21.55
N GLU A 379 -11.24 24.78 -21.64
CA GLU A 379 -12.48 25.40 -21.27
C GLU A 379 -13.54 24.74 -22.17
N THR A 380 -14.34 23.84 -21.60
CA THR A 380 -15.56 23.48 -22.26
C THR A 380 -16.19 24.83 -22.60
N SER A 381 -16.18 25.13 -23.87
CA SER A 381 -17.02 26.21 -24.41
C SER A 381 -18.47 25.82 -24.08
N GLY A 382 -18.78 26.01 -22.82
CA GLY A 382 -20.13 25.90 -22.32
C GLY A 382 -20.89 26.80 -23.22
N LEU A 383 -21.81 26.25 -23.95
CA LEU A 383 -22.93 26.99 -24.47
C LEU A 383 -23.23 28.09 -23.47
N PRO A 384 -23.26 29.37 -23.87
CA PRO A 384 -23.40 30.48 -22.95
C PRO A 384 -24.52 30.09 -22.00
N SER A 385 -24.14 29.90 -20.74
CA SER A 385 -25.07 29.46 -19.68
C SER A 385 -26.21 30.47 -19.74
N ASP A 386 -27.31 30.06 -20.34
CA ASP A 386 -28.49 30.87 -20.47
C ASP A 386 -28.65 31.63 -19.16
N SER A 387 -28.92 32.94 -19.29
CA SER A 387 -29.14 33.79 -18.11
C SER A 387 -30.24 33.19 -17.20
N TYR A 388 -31.12 32.40 -17.79
CA TYR A 388 -32.11 31.57 -17.12
C TYR A 388 -31.52 30.47 -16.26
N SER A 389 -30.50 29.75 -16.71
CA SER A 389 -29.84 28.70 -15.92
C SER A 389 -29.07 29.27 -14.74
N ARG A 390 -28.46 30.47 -14.86
CA ARG A 390 -27.82 31.18 -13.77
C ARG A 390 -28.81 31.65 -12.71
N GLN A 391 -29.95 32.18 -13.12
CA GLN A 391 -31.01 32.59 -12.21
C GLN A 391 -31.62 31.38 -11.49
N SER A 392 -31.87 30.28 -12.19
CA SER A 392 -32.39 29.05 -11.60
C SER A 392 -31.41 28.47 -10.57
N ARG A 393 -30.13 28.36 -10.89
CA ARG A 393 -29.07 27.93 -9.95
C ARG A 393 -28.94 28.87 -8.73
N HIS A 394 -29.08 30.18 -8.96
CA HIS A 394 -29.04 31.15 -7.85
C HIS A 394 -30.26 31.04 -6.95
N ARG A 395 -31.43 30.79 -7.49
CA ARG A 395 -32.68 30.55 -6.76
C ARG A 395 -32.60 29.24 -5.97
N GLU A 396 -32.14 28.17 -6.59
CA GLU A 396 -31.94 26.85 -5.97
C GLU A 396 -30.92 26.92 -4.85
N ARG A 397 -29.79 27.61 -5.07
CA ARG A 397 -28.77 27.87 -4.03
C ARG A 397 -29.32 28.69 -2.88
N ARG A 398 -30.18 29.67 -3.15
CA ARG A 398 -30.82 30.49 -2.13
C ARG A 398 -31.83 29.68 -1.31
N GLU A 399 -32.55 28.78 -1.95
CA GLU A 399 -33.55 27.89 -1.33
C GLU A 399 -32.85 26.83 -0.48
N LEU A 400 -31.81 26.20 -0.99
CA LEU A 400 -30.94 25.28 -0.23
C LEU A 400 -30.29 25.96 0.99
N ARG A 401 -29.80 27.20 0.84
CA ARG A 401 -29.30 28.00 1.98
C ARG A 401 -30.37 28.32 3.01
N ARG A 402 -31.60 28.52 2.55
CA ARG A 402 -32.77 28.80 3.44
C ARG A 402 -33.14 27.54 4.21
N LEU A 403 -33.21 26.39 3.55
CA LEU A 403 -33.43 25.08 4.15
C LEU A 403 -32.32 24.72 5.12
N TRP A 404 -31.05 24.96 4.75
CA TRP A 404 -29.92 24.75 5.64
C TRP A 404 -29.98 25.63 6.89
N ARG A 405 -30.37 26.91 6.78
CA ARG A 405 -30.54 27.80 7.95
C ARG A 405 -31.69 27.34 8.84
N SER A 406 -32.82 26.93 8.29
CA SER A 406 -33.94 26.40 9.08
C SER A 406 -33.55 25.12 9.80
N HIS A 407 -32.80 24.24 9.16
CA HIS A 407 -32.26 23.01 9.76
C HIS A 407 -31.22 23.29 10.84
N ALA A 408 -30.29 24.22 10.61
CA ALA A 408 -29.29 24.64 11.58
C ALA A 408 -29.90 25.35 12.82
N GLN A 409 -31.05 25.99 12.67
CA GLN A 409 -31.82 26.60 13.79
C GLN A 409 -32.64 25.55 14.52
N THR A 410 -33.07 24.45 13.87
CA THR A 410 -33.88 23.39 14.50
C THR A 410 -33.00 22.31 15.16
N GLU A 411 -31.80 22.12 14.69
CA GLU A 411 -30.78 21.23 15.25
C GLU A 411 -29.73 21.99 16.08
N GLY A 412 -30.14 22.63 17.15
CA GLY A 412 -29.32 22.54 18.35
C GLY A 412 -29.28 21.05 18.68
N ARG A 413 -28.13 20.40 18.44
CA ARG A 413 -27.90 18.95 18.53
C ARG A 413 -28.57 18.41 19.79
N LYS A 414 -29.79 17.90 19.69
CA LYS A 414 -30.47 17.25 20.81
C LYS A 414 -29.68 16.01 21.12
N ARG A 415 -28.89 16.06 22.21
CA ARG A 415 -28.16 14.92 22.75
C ARG A 415 -29.18 13.81 23.00
N LYS A 416 -29.02 12.66 22.32
CA LYS A 416 -29.88 11.50 22.55
C LYS A 416 -29.45 10.81 23.84
N VAL A 417 -30.40 10.16 24.53
CA VAL A 417 -30.10 9.31 25.68
C VAL A 417 -29.71 7.93 25.14
N LEU A 418 -28.53 7.45 25.51
CA LEU A 418 -28.03 6.14 25.18
C LEU A 418 -28.88 5.05 25.85
N ARG A 419 -29.14 3.93 25.15
CA ARG A 419 -29.83 2.78 25.75
C ARG A 419 -28.81 1.76 26.23
N LEU A 420 -29.05 1.16 27.40
CA LEU A 420 -28.31 0.00 27.87
C LEU A 420 -28.70 -1.20 26.98
N ARG A 421 -27.71 -1.97 26.53
CA ARG A 421 -27.96 -3.25 25.84
C ARG A 421 -28.30 -4.29 26.90
N ASP A 422 -29.53 -4.77 26.90
CA ASP A 422 -29.91 -6.01 27.59
C ASP A 422 -29.15 -7.15 26.92
N GLY A 423 -28.52 -8.00 27.76
CA GLY A 423 -27.62 -9.08 27.33
C GLY A 423 -28.30 -10.19 26.53
N ALA A 424 -28.62 -9.91 25.28
CA ALA A 424 -29.01 -10.92 24.30
C ALA A 424 -28.03 -10.86 23.11
N ALA A 425 -27.71 -12.04 22.58
CA ALA A 425 -26.83 -12.28 21.43
C ALA A 425 -27.10 -11.33 20.26
N PRO A 426 -26.10 -11.07 19.40
CA PRO A 426 -26.29 -10.18 18.26
C PRO A 426 -27.30 -10.83 17.29
N SER A 427 -28.57 -10.52 17.49
CA SER A 427 -29.58 -10.72 16.47
C SER A 427 -29.46 -9.59 15.46
N SER A 428 -29.18 -10.01 14.22
CA SER A 428 -29.42 -9.31 12.98
C SER A 428 -30.68 -8.44 13.08
N GLU A 429 -30.55 -7.19 12.56
CA GLU A 429 -31.66 -6.44 12.03
C GLU A 429 -32.70 -5.93 13.04
N GLU A 430 -32.42 -4.79 13.67
CA GLU A 430 -33.53 -3.86 13.90
C GLU A 430 -33.70 -3.03 12.62
N GLU A 431 -34.48 -3.56 11.69
CA GLU A 431 -35.32 -2.76 10.82
C GLU A 431 -36.22 -1.93 11.75
N GLU A 432 -35.97 -0.64 11.89
CA GLU A 432 -37.03 0.28 12.27
C GLU A 432 -38.07 0.23 11.14
N GLU A 433 -38.98 -0.72 11.22
CA GLU A 433 -40.29 -0.61 10.60
C GLU A 433 -40.95 0.61 11.21
N ASP A 434 -40.96 1.67 10.45
CA ASP A 434 -41.80 2.86 10.68
C ASP A 434 -43.26 2.41 10.49
N GLY A 435 -43.83 1.90 11.58
CA GLY A 435 -45.24 1.50 11.69
C GLY A 435 -46.12 2.70 11.47
N GLY A 436 -46.90 2.59 10.44
CA GLY A 436 -47.79 3.56 9.84
C GLY A 436 -48.47 4.59 10.75
N SER A 437 -48.21 5.84 10.46
CA SER A 437 -49.13 6.93 10.63
C SER A 437 -49.05 7.82 9.39
N HIS A 438 -50.16 7.99 8.72
CA HIS A 438 -50.38 8.91 7.61
C HIS A 438 -50.12 10.35 8.08
N GLY A 439 -48.86 10.79 8.03
CA GLY A 439 -48.41 12.16 8.13
C GLY A 439 -47.36 12.40 7.07
N ARG A 440 -47.53 13.41 6.21
CA ARG A 440 -46.56 13.87 5.23
C ARG A 440 -45.19 13.95 5.85
N GLY A 441 -44.34 12.92 5.60
CA GLY A 441 -42.98 12.84 6.11
C GLY A 441 -42.14 13.99 5.57
N GLU A 442 -41.82 14.94 6.39
CA GLU A 442 -40.69 15.84 6.16
C GLU A 442 -39.42 15.00 6.01
N ARG A 443 -38.96 14.94 4.77
CA ARG A 443 -37.65 14.31 4.46
C ARG A 443 -36.60 15.07 5.23
N THR A 444 -36.00 14.45 6.22
CA THR A 444 -34.82 14.98 6.91
C THR A 444 -33.73 15.28 5.86
N ILE A 445 -33.42 16.56 5.68
CA ILE A 445 -32.42 17.01 4.70
C ILE A 445 -31.04 16.78 5.30
N ASP A 446 -30.24 15.95 4.64
CA ASP A 446 -28.85 15.72 5.02
C ASP A 446 -28.01 16.96 4.68
N ILE A 447 -27.33 17.54 5.70
CA ILE A 447 -26.48 18.72 5.55
C ILE A 447 -25.34 18.46 4.55
N GLN A 448 -24.82 17.24 4.48
CA GLN A 448 -23.77 16.88 3.53
C GLN A 448 -24.30 16.89 2.09
N ASP A 449 -25.53 16.45 1.87
CA ASP A 449 -26.19 16.54 0.58
C ASP A 449 -26.41 17.98 0.13
N VAL A 450 -26.79 18.85 1.06
CA VAL A 450 -26.94 20.28 0.78
C VAL A 450 -25.59 20.91 0.40
N LYS A 451 -24.55 20.62 1.14
CA LYS A 451 -23.18 21.10 0.84
C LYS A 451 -22.69 20.57 -0.52
N PHE A 452 -22.93 19.30 -0.81
CA PHE A 452 -22.56 18.69 -2.08
C PHE A 452 -23.27 19.38 -3.25
N LYS A 453 -24.60 19.53 -3.21
CA LYS A 453 -25.38 20.20 -4.24
C LYS A 453 -25.04 21.69 -4.41
N LEU A 454 -24.61 22.36 -3.33
CA LEU A 454 -24.15 23.76 -3.40
C LEU A 454 -22.76 23.90 -4.05
N ARG A 455 -21.91 22.90 -3.92
CA ARG A 455 -20.52 22.94 -4.37
C ARG A 455 -20.32 22.35 -5.75
N HIS A 456 -21.18 21.42 -6.17
CA HIS A 456 -21.04 20.69 -7.43
C HIS A 456 -22.22 20.92 -8.36
N ASP A 457 -21.95 21.02 -9.65
CA ASP A 457 -22.96 20.82 -10.67
C ASP A 457 -23.19 19.32 -10.80
N VAL A 458 -24.29 18.85 -10.16
CA VAL A 458 -24.59 17.41 -10.11
C VAL A 458 -24.88 16.87 -11.51
N GLY A 459 -25.44 17.70 -12.44
CA GLY A 459 -25.70 17.28 -13.81
C GLY A 459 -24.40 17.08 -14.61
N GLU A 460 -23.42 18.00 -14.49
CA GLU A 460 -22.13 17.89 -15.14
C GLU A 460 -21.37 16.66 -14.58
N LEU A 461 -21.34 16.50 -13.24
CA LEU A 461 -20.68 15.38 -12.58
C LEU A 461 -21.33 14.05 -12.98
N GLN A 462 -22.66 14.01 -13.10
CA GLN A 462 -23.40 12.83 -13.55
C GLN A 462 -23.06 12.50 -15.01
N ALA A 463 -23.05 13.49 -15.90
CA ALA A 463 -22.70 13.28 -17.31
C ALA A 463 -21.26 12.73 -17.44
N ALA A 464 -20.31 13.29 -16.69
CA ALA A 464 -18.93 12.81 -16.66
C ALA A 464 -18.80 11.36 -16.11
N SER A 465 -19.63 11.00 -15.11
CA SER A 465 -19.62 9.68 -14.47
C SER A 465 -20.45 8.63 -15.22
N SER A 466 -21.35 9.03 -16.10
CA SER A 466 -22.19 8.10 -16.88
C SER A 466 -21.53 7.61 -18.17
N SER A 467 -20.43 8.22 -18.59
CA SER A 467 -19.68 7.77 -19.76
C SER A 467 -19.00 6.42 -19.47
N THR A 468 -19.50 5.36 -20.09
CA THR A 468 -18.83 4.05 -20.06
C THR A 468 -17.54 4.12 -20.86
N LEU A 469 -16.43 3.77 -20.23
CA LEU A 469 -15.15 3.70 -20.92
C LEU A 469 -15.18 2.60 -21.96
N SER A 470 -14.80 2.90 -23.21
CA SER A 470 -14.55 1.87 -24.22
C SER A 470 -13.36 0.99 -23.79
N SER A 471 -13.27 -0.22 -24.34
CA SER A 471 -12.15 -1.11 -24.06
C SER A 471 -10.78 -0.45 -24.33
N SER A 472 -10.70 0.37 -25.39
CA SER A 472 -9.47 1.11 -25.74
C SER A 472 -9.16 2.20 -24.71
N GLN A 473 -10.17 2.96 -24.26
CA GLN A 473 -10.00 3.97 -23.22
C GLN A 473 -9.64 3.37 -21.87
N LEU A 474 -10.21 2.22 -21.52
CA LEU A 474 -9.86 1.49 -20.30
C LEU A 474 -8.39 1.02 -20.33
N THR A 475 -7.95 0.48 -21.46
CA THR A 475 -6.58 0.04 -21.65
C THR A 475 -5.61 1.23 -21.55
N LEU A 476 -5.95 2.35 -22.16
CA LEU A 476 -5.14 3.57 -22.10
C LEU A 476 -5.13 4.17 -20.68
N LEU A 477 -6.26 4.16 -19.96
CA LEU A 477 -6.34 4.59 -18.57
C LEU A 477 -5.43 3.73 -17.67
N LYS A 478 -5.43 2.41 -17.85
CA LYS A 478 -4.50 1.50 -17.15
C LYS A 478 -3.03 1.88 -17.43
N LEU A 479 -2.70 2.25 -18.66
CA LEU A 479 -1.37 2.68 -19.03
C LEU A 479 -0.99 4.01 -18.36
N VAL A 480 -1.91 4.98 -18.31
CA VAL A 480 -1.73 6.26 -17.61
C VAL A 480 -1.50 6.02 -16.12
N LEU A 481 -2.30 5.16 -15.49
CA LEU A 481 -2.13 4.78 -14.08
C LEU A 481 -0.79 4.09 -13.86
N CYS A 482 -0.40 3.15 -14.72
CA CYS A 482 0.88 2.47 -14.65
C CYS A 482 2.06 3.45 -14.73
N ARG A 483 2.04 4.39 -15.68
CA ARG A 483 3.09 5.42 -15.80
C ARG A 483 3.16 6.34 -14.60
N GLY A 484 2.01 6.72 -14.04
CA GLY A 484 1.94 7.50 -12.81
C GLY A 484 2.58 6.76 -11.63
N LEU A 485 2.24 5.48 -11.45
CA LEU A 485 2.71 4.63 -10.36
C LEU A 485 4.16 4.15 -10.52
N TYR A 486 4.68 4.11 -11.75
CA TYR A 486 6.04 3.63 -12.01
C TYR A 486 7.08 4.46 -11.22
N PRO A 487 8.10 3.85 -10.58
CA PRO A 487 8.56 2.46 -10.63
C PRO A 487 7.98 1.51 -9.54
N GLN A 488 6.85 1.85 -8.94
CA GLN A 488 6.24 1.05 -7.87
C GLN A 488 5.56 -0.20 -8.45
N LEU A 489 6.37 -1.23 -8.70
CA LEU A 489 5.94 -2.50 -9.27
C LEU A 489 6.20 -3.66 -8.31
N ALA A 490 5.31 -4.65 -8.33
CA ALA A 490 5.43 -5.89 -7.59
C ALA A 490 5.27 -7.09 -8.53
N LEU A 491 6.22 -8.03 -8.44
CA LEU A 491 6.23 -9.29 -9.18
C LEU A 491 5.60 -10.38 -8.31
N PRO A 492 4.65 -11.19 -8.83
CA PRO A 492 4.12 -12.33 -8.10
C PRO A 492 5.20 -13.41 -7.88
N ASP A 493 5.17 -14.03 -6.70
CA ASP A 493 6.05 -15.16 -6.37
C ASP A 493 5.71 -16.36 -7.28
N PRO A 494 6.70 -17.05 -7.88
CA PRO A 494 6.46 -18.22 -8.72
C PRO A 494 5.67 -19.35 -8.07
N LEU A 495 5.70 -19.44 -6.73
CA LEU A 495 5.01 -20.47 -5.96
C LEU A 495 3.56 -20.09 -5.62
N ASN A 496 3.07 -18.93 -6.04
CA ASN A 496 1.70 -18.49 -5.77
C ASN A 496 0.64 -19.42 -6.36
N SER A 497 0.92 -20.10 -7.48
CA SER A 497 0.01 -21.06 -8.09
C SER A 497 -0.33 -22.26 -7.18
N GLY A 498 0.57 -22.60 -6.24
CA GLY A 498 0.36 -23.66 -5.23
C GLY A 498 -0.25 -23.18 -3.92
N ARG A 499 -0.39 -21.88 -3.73
CA ARG A 499 -0.95 -21.29 -2.51
C ARG A 499 -2.46 -21.11 -2.68
N ARG A 500 -3.21 -21.76 -1.83
CA ARG A 500 -4.66 -21.55 -1.71
C ARG A 500 -4.86 -20.38 -0.76
N ASP A 501 -5.74 -19.43 -1.14
CA ASP A 501 -6.24 -18.34 -0.32
C ASP A 501 -5.34 -17.08 -0.21
N SER A 502 -5.75 -16.16 0.62
CA SER A 502 -5.34 -14.76 0.78
C SER A 502 -3.84 -14.45 0.94
N ASP A 503 -2.98 -15.44 1.04
CA ASP A 503 -1.54 -15.26 1.27
C ASP A 503 -0.71 -15.29 -0.03
N GLN A 504 -1.22 -14.66 -1.09
CA GLN A 504 -0.43 -14.41 -2.29
C GLN A 504 0.75 -13.51 -1.96
N ILE A 505 1.96 -13.95 -2.29
CA ILE A 505 3.21 -13.24 -2.01
C ILE A 505 3.69 -12.53 -3.26
N PHE A 506 4.22 -11.32 -3.07
CA PHE A 506 4.81 -10.51 -4.12
C PHE A 506 6.19 -10.02 -3.71
N HIS A 507 6.99 -9.61 -4.69
CA HIS A 507 8.33 -9.07 -4.52
C HIS A 507 8.42 -7.71 -5.19
N THR A 508 8.91 -6.71 -4.47
CA THR A 508 9.21 -5.38 -5.00
C THR A 508 10.72 -5.20 -5.16
N LYS A 509 11.14 -4.12 -5.79
CA LYS A 509 12.57 -3.79 -5.94
C LYS A 509 13.29 -3.67 -4.59
N THR A 510 12.60 -3.16 -3.57
CA THR A 510 13.16 -2.85 -2.26
C THR A 510 12.84 -3.89 -1.19
N LYS A 511 11.72 -4.61 -1.30
CA LYS A 511 11.25 -5.55 -0.27
C LYS A 511 10.72 -6.83 -0.88
N GLN A 512 11.11 -7.95 -0.30
CA GLN A 512 10.60 -9.28 -0.66
C GLN A 512 9.53 -9.72 0.34
N GLY A 513 8.64 -10.61 -0.09
CA GLY A 513 7.64 -11.20 0.78
C GLY A 513 6.53 -10.24 1.21
N VAL A 514 6.08 -9.36 0.31
CA VAL A 514 4.94 -8.46 0.55
C VAL A 514 3.62 -9.14 0.17
N VAL A 515 2.54 -8.78 0.82
CA VAL A 515 1.21 -9.34 0.61
C VAL A 515 0.20 -8.25 0.22
N LEU A 516 -0.94 -8.65 -0.31
CA LEU A 516 -2.00 -7.71 -0.66
C LEU A 516 -2.70 -7.19 0.58
N HIS A 517 -3.07 -5.91 0.57
CA HIS A 517 -3.87 -5.34 1.66
C HIS A 517 -5.26 -6.00 1.71
N PRO A 518 -5.83 -6.31 2.89
CA PRO A 518 -7.11 -7.01 3.00
C PRO A 518 -8.30 -6.33 2.33
N THR A 519 -8.23 -5.02 2.05
CA THR A 519 -9.26 -4.29 1.32
C THR A 519 -9.08 -4.32 -0.19
N SER A 520 -8.00 -4.91 -0.70
CA SER A 520 -7.77 -5.06 -2.13
C SER A 520 -8.72 -6.09 -2.73
N VAL A 521 -9.21 -5.79 -3.92
CA VAL A 521 -10.03 -6.71 -4.73
C VAL A 521 -9.30 -8.03 -4.99
N PHE A 522 -7.99 -7.96 -5.22
CA PHE A 522 -7.17 -9.14 -5.44
C PHE A 522 -6.94 -9.99 -4.18
N ALA A 523 -7.09 -9.42 -2.98
CA ALA A 523 -7.05 -10.17 -1.73
C ALA A 523 -8.38 -10.88 -1.46
N THR A 524 -9.49 -10.29 -1.89
CA THR A 524 -10.83 -10.88 -1.74
C THR A 524 -11.17 -11.87 -2.84
N SER A 525 -10.60 -11.69 -4.02
CA SER A 525 -10.87 -12.50 -5.23
C SER A 525 -9.53 -12.83 -5.94
N PRO A 526 -8.71 -13.74 -5.37
CA PRO A 526 -7.39 -14.09 -5.93
C PRO A 526 -7.46 -14.68 -7.34
N GLU A 527 -8.59 -15.26 -7.72
CA GLU A 527 -8.87 -15.76 -9.06
C GLU A 527 -8.74 -14.70 -10.14
N LEU A 528 -8.94 -13.43 -9.83
CA LEU A 528 -8.76 -12.32 -10.75
C LEU A 528 -7.30 -12.11 -11.17
N LEU A 529 -6.35 -12.57 -10.36
CA LEU A 529 -4.92 -12.52 -10.73
C LEU A 529 -4.58 -13.52 -11.82
N HIS A 530 -5.32 -14.61 -11.94
CA HIS A 530 -5.08 -15.72 -12.87
C HIS A 530 -6.04 -15.73 -14.08
N ALA A 531 -6.98 -14.79 -14.15
CA ALA A 531 -8.10 -14.80 -15.11
C ALA A 531 -7.70 -14.73 -16.60
N GLU A 532 -6.44 -14.37 -16.92
CA GLU A 532 -5.93 -14.31 -18.29
C GLU A 532 -4.98 -15.47 -18.65
N GLU A 533 -4.70 -16.39 -17.73
CA GLU A 533 -3.92 -17.60 -17.97
C GLU A 533 -4.79 -18.80 -18.41
N ALA A 534 -6.00 -18.55 -18.91
CA ALA A 534 -6.86 -19.61 -19.42
C ALA A 534 -6.12 -20.40 -20.51
N PRO A 535 -6.10 -21.74 -20.47
CA PRO A 535 -5.40 -22.54 -21.45
C PRO A 535 -5.99 -22.27 -22.83
N GLU A 536 -5.15 -21.82 -23.77
CA GLU A 536 -5.49 -21.76 -25.19
C GLU A 536 -6.03 -23.13 -25.62
N ARG A 537 -7.36 -23.20 -25.81
CA ARG A 537 -7.98 -24.35 -26.47
C ARG A 537 -7.49 -24.38 -27.89
N GLY A 538 -6.44 -25.17 -28.16
CA GLY A 538 -6.12 -25.52 -29.53
C GLY A 538 -4.67 -25.56 -29.96
N ASP A 539 -3.71 -26.01 -29.15
CA ASP A 539 -2.41 -26.46 -29.72
C ASP A 539 -2.03 -27.86 -29.21
N THR A 540 -2.70 -28.84 -29.78
CA THR A 540 -2.30 -30.25 -29.75
C THR A 540 -1.20 -30.48 -30.78
N LYS A 541 -0.01 -29.95 -30.59
CA LYS A 541 1.23 -30.49 -31.17
C LYS A 541 2.29 -30.54 -30.07
N GLY A 542 2.61 -31.77 -29.70
CA GLY A 542 3.40 -32.17 -28.56
C GLY A 542 4.83 -31.64 -28.51
N GLY A 543 5.00 -30.38 -28.14
CA GLY A 543 6.27 -29.83 -27.75
C GLY A 543 6.15 -29.36 -26.26
N ARG A 544 6.96 -29.93 -25.38
CA ARG A 544 7.08 -29.44 -23.99
C ARG A 544 7.48 -27.96 -24.04
N LYS A 545 6.58 -27.05 -23.71
CA LYS A 545 6.91 -25.62 -23.50
C LYS A 545 8.01 -25.53 -22.43
N PRO A 546 9.09 -24.75 -22.67
CA PRO A 546 10.08 -24.49 -21.62
C PRO A 546 9.43 -23.88 -20.39
N PRO A 547 9.80 -24.30 -19.20
CA PRO A 547 9.16 -23.79 -17.96
C PRO A 547 9.39 -22.28 -17.83
N GLY A 548 8.33 -21.56 -17.48
CA GLY A 548 8.35 -20.11 -17.21
C GLY A 548 8.17 -19.21 -18.43
N LEU A 549 7.91 -19.74 -19.62
CA LEU A 549 7.64 -18.95 -20.82
C LEU A 549 6.13 -18.67 -20.92
N SER A 550 5.71 -17.38 -20.93
CA SER A 550 4.32 -16.96 -21.10
C SER A 550 4.24 -15.69 -21.96
N ARG A 551 3.07 -15.45 -22.56
CA ARG A 551 2.77 -14.21 -23.31
C ARG A 551 2.09 -13.17 -22.44
N HIS A 552 1.61 -13.57 -21.27
CA HIS A 552 0.69 -12.79 -20.43
C HIS A 552 1.17 -12.63 -18.98
N HIS A 553 2.48 -12.45 -18.77
CA HIS A 553 2.98 -12.09 -17.45
C HIS A 553 2.37 -10.77 -16.98
N GLN A 554 1.84 -10.75 -15.77
CA GLN A 554 1.25 -9.57 -15.14
C GLN A 554 2.10 -9.10 -13.97
N LEU A 555 2.26 -7.78 -13.87
CA LEU A 555 2.80 -7.12 -12.69
C LEU A 555 1.67 -6.36 -11.98
N LEU A 556 1.86 -6.10 -10.71
CA LEU A 556 1.01 -5.17 -9.96
C LEU A 556 1.74 -3.84 -9.79
N ALA A 557 1.16 -2.76 -10.33
CA ALA A 557 1.53 -1.42 -9.93
C ALA A 557 0.76 -1.06 -8.67
N PHE A 558 1.39 -0.42 -7.68
CA PHE A 558 0.78 -0.11 -6.39
C PHE A 558 1.04 1.34 -5.97
N VAL A 559 0.15 1.92 -5.16
CA VAL A 559 0.27 3.31 -4.72
C VAL A 559 1.26 3.44 -3.57
N SER A 560 1.18 2.58 -2.58
CA SER A 560 2.05 2.65 -1.40
C SER A 560 2.29 1.27 -0.79
N LEU A 561 3.36 1.18 -0.01
CA LEU A 561 3.72 0.02 0.78
C LEU A 561 3.52 0.37 2.26
N LEU A 562 2.62 -0.33 2.92
CA LEU A 562 2.27 -0.11 4.32
C LEU A 562 2.67 -1.33 5.15
N GLU A 563 3.49 -1.14 6.15
CA GLU A 563 3.84 -2.19 7.11
C GLU A 563 3.06 -2.01 8.43
N THR A 564 2.30 -3.03 8.76
CA THR A 564 1.66 -3.17 10.07
C THR A 564 2.12 -4.48 10.70
N ASN A 565 1.32 -5.53 10.70
CA ASN A 565 1.74 -6.88 11.10
C ASN A 565 2.53 -7.58 9.99
N LYS A 566 2.21 -7.27 8.74
CA LYS A 566 2.87 -7.72 7.51
C LYS A 566 3.08 -6.49 6.62
N PRO A 567 4.01 -6.52 5.66
CA PRO A 567 4.10 -5.47 4.64
C PRO A 567 2.99 -5.67 3.60
N TYR A 568 2.17 -4.65 3.39
CA TYR A 568 1.02 -4.68 2.50
C TYR A 568 1.19 -3.78 1.28
N LEU A 569 0.85 -4.29 0.10
CA LEU A 569 0.62 -3.50 -1.10
C LEU A 569 -0.76 -2.85 -1.04
N VAL A 570 -0.81 -1.55 -1.21
CA VAL A 570 -2.05 -0.76 -1.12
C VAL A 570 -2.42 -0.19 -2.48
N ASN A 571 -3.68 -0.31 -2.86
CA ASN A 571 -4.26 0.20 -4.12
C ASN A 571 -3.52 -0.32 -5.35
N CYS A 572 -3.69 -1.61 -5.64
CA CYS A 572 -3.02 -2.30 -6.72
C CYS A 572 -3.78 -2.17 -8.06
N VAL A 573 -3.01 -2.08 -9.15
CA VAL A 573 -3.50 -2.12 -10.53
C VAL A 573 -2.72 -3.16 -11.30
N ARG A 574 -3.40 -4.06 -12.00
CA ARG A 574 -2.77 -5.08 -12.84
C ARG A 574 -2.32 -4.48 -14.17
N VAL A 575 -1.06 -4.71 -14.54
CA VAL A 575 -0.45 -4.15 -15.74
C VAL A 575 0.32 -5.23 -16.53
N PRO A 576 0.34 -5.17 -17.89
CA PRO A 576 1.12 -6.08 -18.69
C PRO A 576 2.62 -5.83 -18.47
N ALA A 577 3.37 -6.89 -18.09
CA ALA A 577 4.73 -6.75 -17.62
C ALA A 577 5.69 -6.24 -18.69
N LEU A 578 5.73 -6.92 -19.86
CA LEU A 578 6.67 -6.61 -20.94
C LEU A 578 6.52 -5.18 -21.43
N GLN A 579 5.31 -4.78 -21.76
CA GLN A 579 5.01 -3.47 -22.31
C GLN A 579 5.26 -2.36 -21.29
N ALA A 580 4.86 -2.57 -20.00
CA ALA A 580 5.11 -1.60 -18.95
C ALA A 580 6.60 -1.37 -18.70
N LEU A 581 7.40 -2.45 -18.70
CA LEU A 581 8.85 -2.35 -18.52
C LEU A 581 9.53 -1.67 -19.71
N LEU A 582 9.19 -2.03 -20.93
CA LEU A 582 9.78 -1.42 -22.13
C LEU A 582 9.43 0.06 -22.28
N LEU A 583 8.19 0.45 -21.92
CA LEU A 583 7.74 1.84 -22.06
C LEU A 583 8.20 2.75 -20.93
N PHE A 584 8.38 2.24 -19.70
CA PHE A 584 8.51 3.12 -18.52
C PHE A 584 9.77 2.92 -17.70
N SER A 585 10.59 1.88 -17.97
CA SER A 585 11.84 1.69 -17.24
C SER A 585 12.78 2.89 -17.41
N ARG A 586 13.39 3.30 -16.31
CA ARG A 586 14.39 4.37 -16.30
C ARG A 586 15.71 3.88 -16.89
N SER A 587 16.04 2.61 -16.69
CA SER A 587 17.23 1.96 -17.21
C SER A 587 16.83 0.65 -17.85
N LEU A 588 17.17 0.50 -19.10
CA LEU A 588 16.98 -0.72 -19.87
C LEU A 588 18.32 -1.16 -20.43
N ASP A 589 18.82 -2.28 -19.96
CA ASP A 589 20.11 -2.84 -20.32
C ASP A 589 19.91 -4.08 -21.19
N THR A 590 20.71 -4.26 -22.23
CA THR A 590 20.49 -5.35 -23.20
C THR A 590 21.75 -6.19 -23.42
N SER A 591 21.52 -7.44 -23.84
CA SER A 591 22.54 -8.28 -24.50
C SER A 591 22.82 -7.84 -25.94
N ALA A 592 23.83 -8.39 -26.57
CA ALA A 592 24.22 -8.08 -27.96
C ALA A 592 23.12 -8.37 -28.99
N ASP A 593 22.32 -9.41 -28.76
CA ASP A 593 21.18 -9.84 -29.59
C ASP A 593 19.85 -9.21 -29.17
N CYS A 594 19.85 -8.37 -28.12
CA CYS A 594 18.66 -7.80 -27.50
C CYS A 594 17.62 -8.83 -26.98
N ALA A 595 17.93 -10.11 -26.95
CA ALA A 595 17.03 -11.17 -26.48
C ALA A 595 16.93 -11.19 -24.96
N ARG A 596 17.95 -10.70 -24.25
CA ARG A 596 18.00 -10.53 -22.81
C ARG A 596 17.96 -9.04 -22.48
N LEU A 597 16.99 -8.66 -21.69
CA LEU A 597 16.74 -7.27 -21.27
C LEU A 597 16.67 -7.19 -19.74
N VAL A 598 17.27 -6.19 -19.15
CA VAL A 598 17.18 -5.92 -17.71
C VAL A 598 16.62 -4.54 -17.47
N ALA A 599 15.46 -4.48 -16.81
CA ALA A 599 14.79 -3.24 -16.47
C ALA A 599 15.15 -2.81 -15.04
N ASP A 600 15.58 -1.56 -14.88
CA ASP A 600 15.91 -0.90 -13.61
C ASP A 600 16.86 -1.70 -12.70
N GLY A 601 17.67 -2.58 -13.28
CA GLY A 601 18.67 -3.39 -12.59
C GLY A 601 18.09 -4.46 -11.64
N TRP A 602 16.82 -4.87 -11.80
CA TRP A 602 16.22 -5.87 -10.94
C TRP A 602 15.28 -6.88 -11.62
N LEU A 603 14.62 -6.52 -12.71
CA LEU A 603 13.75 -7.42 -13.50
C LEU A 603 14.43 -7.80 -14.80
N GLU A 604 14.56 -9.08 -15.03
CA GLU A 604 15.07 -9.64 -16.28
C GLU A 604 13.93 -10.17 -17.14
N VAL A 605 13.95 -9.75 -18.39
CA VAL A 605 13.07 -10.24 -19.45
C VAL A 605 13.90 -10.97 -20.47
N THR A 606 13.56 -12.21 -20.80
CA THR A 606 14.21 -12.98 -21.85
C THR A 606 13.20 -13.33 -22.93
N VAL A 607 13.44 -12.84 -24.14
CA VAL A 607 12.65 -13.14 -25.34
C VAL A 607 13.44 -14.14 -26.18
N PRO A 608 12.96 -15.36 -26.40
CA PRO A 608 13.73 -16.40 -27.09
C PRO A 608 14.05 -16.07 -28.55
N ASP A 609 13.18 -15.29 -29.20
CA ASP A 609 13.35 -14.88 -30.60
C ASP A 609 13.93 -13.46 -30.67
N ALA A 610 15.19 -13.35 -31.13
CA ALA A 610 15.90 -12.07 -31.22
C ALA A 610 15.24 -11.09 -32.19
N ASP A 611 14.64 -11.56 -33.29
CA ASP A 611 13.93 -10.69 -34.25
C ASP A 611 12.66 -10.09 -33.63
N SER A 612 11.94 -10.85 -32.83
CA SER A 612 10.80 -10.37 -32.08
C SER A 612 11.22 -9.39 -30.99
N ALA A 613 12.33 -9.63 -30.29
CA ALA A 613 12.91 -8.73 -29.32
C ALA A 613 13.29 -7.39 -29.93
N LEU A 614 13.96 -7.41 -31.09
CA LEU A 614 14.33 -6.17 -31.82
C LEU A 614 13.11 -5.38 -32.29
N ARG A 615 12.08 -6.05 -32.81
CA ARG A 615 10.81 -5.39 -33.20
C ARG A 615 10.10 -4.72 -32.00
N LEU A 616 10.02 -5.43 -30.87
CA LEU A 616 9.44 -4.88 -29.65
C LEU A 616 10.23 -3.68 -29.13
N LEU A 617 11.55 -3.79 -29.09
CA LEU A 617 12.43 -2.72 -28.63
C LEU A 617 12.33 -1.50 -29.54
N SER A 618 12.32 -1.68 -30.87
CA SER A 618 12.14 -0.61 -31.86
C SER A 618 10.82 0.13 -31.67
N ALA A 619 9.72 -0.61 -31.54
CA ALA A 619 8.40 -0.02 -31.30
C ALA A 619 8.36 0.75 -29.98
N ALA A 620 8.93 0.19 -28.91
CA ALA A 620 8.99 0.84 -27.60
C ALA A 620 9.79 2.14 -27.63
N LEU A 621 10.96 2.15 -28.29
CA LEU A 621 11.82 3.35 -28.43
C LEU A 621 11.09 4.46 -29.17
N GLN A 622 10.43 4.14 -30.28
CA GLN A 622 9.68 5.11 -31.05
C GLN A 622 8.51 5.69 -30.24
N LEU A 623 7.74 4.82 -29.59
CA LEU A 623 6.61 5.25 -28.76
C LEU A 623 7.03 6.10 -27.55
N ARG A 624 8.16 5.78 -26.93
CA ARG A 624 8.74 6.61 -25.85
C ARG A 624 9.14 7.98 -26.36
N SER A 625 9.83 8.04 -27.48
CA SER A 625 10.25 9.32 -28.09
C SER A 625 9.04 10.19 -28.42
N ASP A 626 8.02 9.62 -29.06
CA ASP A 626 6.79 10.34 -29.41
C ASP A 626 6.03 10.81 -28.15
N TRP A 627 5.96 9.95 -27.12
CA TRP A 627 5.36 10.29 -25.83
C TRP A 627 6.05 11.46 -25.15
N GLU A 628 7.38 11.39 -25.02
CA GLU A 628 8.18 12.43 -24.37
C GLU A 628 8.09 13.76 -25.12
N LYS A 629 8.12 13.71 -26.44
CA LYS A 629 7.95 14.89 -27.30
C LYS A 629 6.60 15.57 -27.09
N LEU A 630 5.50 14.80 -27.10
CA LEU A 630 4.15 15.35 -26.89
C LEU A 630 3.95 15.86 -25.47
N LEU A 631 4.51 15.17 -24.48
CA LEU A 631 4.48 15.61 -23.09
C LEU A 631 5.23 16.93 -22.92
N HIS A 632 6.41 17.06 -23.54
CA HIS A 632 7.20 18.27 -23.50
C HIS A 632 6.46 19.44 -24.17
N GLN A 633 5.87 19.22 -25.35
CA GLN A 633 5.03 20.23 -26.01
C GLN A 633 3.85 20.68 -25.13
N LEU A 634 3.19 19.74 -24.45
CA LEU A 634 2.08 20.07 -23.55
C LEU A 634 2.54 20.93 -22.37
N LEU A 635 3.73 20.69 -21.84
CA LEU A 635 4.29 21.41 -20.69
C LEU A 635 4.89 22.76 -21.09
N GLU A 636 5.50 22.90 -22.28
CA GLU A 636 6.05 24.15 -22.80
C GLU A 636 4.96 25.15 -23.20
N TYR A 637 3.82 24.66 -23.72
CA TYR A 637 2.67 25.52 -24.09
C TYR A 637 2.25 26.48 -22.98
N ARG A 638 2.57 26.19 -21.73
CA ARG A 638 2.24 26.99 -20.55
C ARG A 638 3.14 28.23 -20.33
N GLY A 639 4.29 28.29 -20.99
CA GLY A 639 5.32 29.30 -20.71
C GLY A 639 5.34 30.51 -21.66
N GLU A 640 4.79 30.37 -22.85
CA GLU A 640 4.95 31.38 -23.90
C GLU A 640 3.63 31.64 -24.65
N GLU A 641 3.35 32.91 -24.96
CA GLU A 641 2.18 33.32 -25.76
C GLU A 641 2.18 32.74 -27.20
N SER A 642 3.26 32.09 -27.63
CA SER A 642 3.42 31.46 -28.95
C SER A 642 3.39 29.93 -28.96
N GLY A 643 3.26 29.27 -27.81
CA GLY A 643 3.23 27.78 -27.73
C GLY A 643 1.97 27.22 -28.41
N HIS A 644 2.14 26.13 -29.15
CA HIS A 644 1.03 25.40 -29.76
C HIS A 644 0.73 24.14 -28.93
N ARG A 645 -0.54 23.94 -28.57
CA ARG A 645 -0.99 22.67 -27.98
C ARG A 645 -0.51 21.51 -28.85
N PRO A 646 -0.24 20.32 -28.25
CA PRO A 646 0.02 19.12 -29.02
C PRO A 646 -1.06 18.91 -30.08
N ASN A 647 -0.63 18.63 -31.31
CA ASN A 647 -1.56 18.42 -32.40
C ASN A 647 -2.44 17.19 -32.09
N PRO A 648 -3.76 17.28 -32.15
CA PRO A 648 -4.67 16.15 -31.90
C PRO A 648 -4.38 14.92 -32.77
N TRP A 649 -3.86 15.11 -33.97
CA TRP A 649 -3.48 14.02 -34.87
C TRP A 649 -2.26 13.24 -34.34
N ASP A 650 -1.28 13.92 -33.76
CA ASP A 650 -0.09 13.30 -33.20
C ASP A 650 -0.45 12.52 -31.92
N VAL A 651 -1.31 13.08 -31.08
CA VAL A 651 -1.85 12.39 -29.90
C VAL A 651 -2.65 11.14 -30.31
N ALA A 652 -3.48 11.25 -31.36
CA ALA A 652 -4.23 10.12 -31.88
C ALA A 652 -3.33 9.04 -32.51
N ALA A 653 -2.26 9.46 -33.19
CA ALA A 653 -1.25 8.54 -33.74
C ALA A 653 -0.52 7.78 -32.62
N LEU A 654 -0.03 8.49 -31.61
CA LEU A 654 0.58 7.89 -30.42
C LEU A 654 -0.38 6.92 -29.71
N THR A 655 -1.63 7.34 -29.50
CA THR A 655 -2.66 6.49 -28.88
C THR A 655 -2.87 5.19 -29.64
N ARG A 656 -2.94 5.26 -30.98
CA ARG A 656 -3.09 4.08 -31.84
C ARG A 656 -1.85 3.17 -31.73
N GLY A 657 -0.66 3.75 -31.82
CA GLY A 657 0.59 3.00 -31.68
C GLY A 657 0.72 2.30 -30.33
N LEU A 658 0.35 2.98 -29.24
CA LEU A 658 0.32 2.39 -27.89
C LEU A 658 -0.66 1.22 -27.79
N LEU A 659 -1.87 1.36 -28.34
CA LEU A 659 -2.88 0.29 -28.34
C LEU A 659 -2.44 -0.92 -29.20
N GLU A 660 -1.76 -0.69 -30.32
CA GLU A 660 -1.17 -1.74 -31.15
C GLU A 660 -0.03 -2.44 -30.41
N PHE A 661 0.85 -1.69 -29.77
CA PHE A 661 1.96 -2.23 -28.97
C PHE A 661 1.47 -3.10 -27.81
N LEU A 662 0.41 -2.67 -27.10
CA LEU A 662 -0.19 -3.43 -26.01
C LEU A 662 -0.86 -4.74 -26.45
N ARG A 663 -1.19 -4.88 -27.75
CA ARG A 663 -1.73 -6.11 -28.37
C ARG A 663 -0.66 -7.03 -28.91
N MET A 664 0.61 -6.62 -28.90
CA MET A 664 1.70 -7.48 -29.37
C MET A 664 1.92 -8.62 -28.36
N GLU A 665 1.66 -9.84 -28.79
CA GLU A 665 1.83 -11.05 -28.01
C GLU A 665 3.11 -11.76 -28.44
N VAL A 666 4.13 -11.73 -27.60
CA VAL A 666 5.39 -12.43 -27.79
C VAL A 666 5.65 -13.29 -26.56
N PRO A 667 6.06 -14.55 -26.69
CA PRO A 667 6.43 -15.38 -25.57
C PRO A 667 7.73 -14.89 -24.94
N TYR A 668 7.75 -14.67 -23.63
CA TYR A 668 8.94 -14.23 -22.89
C TYR A 668 8.96 -14.84 -21.50
N ARG A 669 10.11 -14.81 -20.86
CA ARG A 669 10.29 -15.16 -19.43
C ARG A 669 10.55 -13.87 -18.66
N LEU A 670 9.93 -13.77 -17.51
CA LEU A 670 10.14 -12.68 -16.56
C LEU A 670 10.61 -13.25 -15.23
N ARG A 671 11.69 -12.69 -14.67
CA ARG A 671 12.17 -13.07 -13.34
C ARG A 671 12.85 -11.90 -12.63
N GLN A 672 12.96 -12.00 -11.34
CA GLN A 672 13.77 -11.09 -10.53
C GLN A 672 15.23 -11.57 -10.51
N LEU A 673 16.16 -10.64 -10.63
CA LEU A 673 17.59 -10.91 -10.45
C LEU A 673 17.91 -11.10 -8.96
N SER A 674 18.69 -12.13 -8.64
CA SER A 674 19.25 -12.34 -7.31
C SER A 674 20.31 -11.29 -6.97
N THR A 675 20.67 -11.18 -5.69
CA THR A 675 21.70 -10.23 -5.25
C THR A 675 23.06 -10.50 -5.90
N LEU A 676 23.39 -11.78 -6.11
CA LEU A 676 24.64 -12.20 -6.76
C LEU A 676 24.63 -11.83 -8.25
N GLU A 677 23.53 -12.10 -8.95
CA GLU A 677 23.40 -11.75 -10.37
C GLU A 677 23.49 -10.24 -10.60
N LYS A 678 22.98 -9.42 -9.67
CA LYS A 678 23.12 -7.96 -9.72
C LYS A 678 24.57 -7.48 -9.62
N GLN A 679 25.40 -8.15 -8.82
CA GLN A 679 26.83 -7.81 -8.65
C GLN A 679 27.67 -8.11 -9.91
N HIS A 680 27.28 -9.13 -10.69
CA HIS A 680 27.98 -9.57 -11.90
C HIS A 680 27.17 -9.33 -13.18
N LEU A 681 26.23 -8.37 -13.13
CA LEU A 681 25.29 -8.14 -14.22
C LEU A 681 25.97 -7.61 -15.49
N TYR A 682 26.98 -6.75 -15.30
CA TYR A 682 27.59 -5.98 -16.38
C TYR A 682 28.96 -6.51 -16.78
N ILE A 683 29.28 -6.36 -18.09
CA ILE A 683 30.58 -6.73 -18.64
C ILE A 683 31.74 -5.84 -18.16
N GLY A 684 31.42 -4.61 -17.69
CA GLY A 684 32.39 -3.64 -17.18
C GLY A 684 33.18 -2.89 -18.28
N PRO A 685 33.91 -1.86 -17.90
CA PRO A 685 34.54 -0.89 -18.82
C PRO A 685 35.69 -1.48 -19.64
N GLN A 686 36.26 -2.60 -19.22
CA GLN A 686 37.46 -3.20 -19.86
C GLN A 686 37.14 -4.08 -21.09
N THR A 687 35.90 -4.41 -21.33
CA THR A 687 35.46 -5.32 -22.39
C THR A 687 34.84 -4.59 -23.58
N VAL A 688 35.40 -3.46 -24.00
CA VAL A 688 35.06 -2.88 -25.30
C VAL A 688 35.68 -3.79 -26.40
N ALA A 689 35.13 -4.99 -26.51
CA ALA A 689 35.42 -5.86 -27.64
C ALA A 689 35.02 -5.18 -28.96
N ALA A 690 35.76 -5.42 -29.99
CA ALA A 690 35.49 -4.91 -31.34
C ALA A 690 34.01 -4.87 -31.64
N ALA A 691 33.50 -3.71 -32.02
CA ALA A 691 32.08 -3.41 -32.16
C ALA A 691 31.36 -4.59 -32.83
N PRO A 692 30.44 -5.26 -32.12
CA PRO A 692 29.59 -6.26 -32.75
C PRO A 692 28.85 -5.59 -33.92
N ARG A 693 28.46 -6.31 -34.93
CA ARG A 693 27.61 -5.77 -36.00
C ARG A 693 26.36 -5.18 -35.33
N LEU A 694 26.26 -3.85 -35.32
CA LEU A 694 25.15 -3.15 -34.73
C LEU A 694 23.84 -3.64 -35.34
N PRO A 695 22.83 -3.98 -34.55
CA PRO A 695 21.49 -4.22 -35.06
C PRO A 695 21.07 -3.05 -35.97
N GLY A 696 20.35 -3.30 -37.04
CA GLY A 696 19.87 -2.27 -37.96
C GLY A 696 19.09 -1.14 -37.26
N LEU A 697 18.53 -1.44 -36.11
CA LEU A 697 17.83 -0.52 -35.22
C LEU A 697 18.69 0.68 -34.74
N PHE A 698 19.99 0.47 -34.57
CA PHE A 698 20.92 1.49 -34.05
C PHE A 698 21.82 2.09 -35.16
N GLN A 699 21.57 1.76 -36.44
CA GLN A 699 22.30 2.37 -37.55
C GLN A 699 21.99 3.86 -37.66
N GLY A 700 23.03 4.69 -37.61
CA GLY A 700 22.90 6.15 -37.68
C GLY A 700 22.76 6.84 -36.31
N THR A 701 22.74 6.09 -35.21
CA THR A 701 22.73 6.66 -33.85
C THR A 701 24.19 6.82 -33.38
N GLU A 702 24.53 7.96 -32.77
CA GLU A 702 25.83 8.15 -32.12
C GLU A 702 25.87 7.33 -30.80
N LEU A 703 26.66 6.27 -30.82
CA LEU A 703 26.82 5.39 -29.68
C LEU A 703 27.97 5.89 -28.80
N LYS A 704 27.68 6.13 -27.53
CA LYS A 704 28.68 6.52 -26.53
C LYS A 704 29.05 5.32 -25.67
N PRO A 705 30.36 5.05 -25.44
CA PRO A 705 30.75 3.99 -24.52
C PRO A 705 30.20 4.28 -23.11
N ASP A 706 29.71 3.24 -22.40
CA ASP A 706 29.35 3.37 -20.98
C ASP A 706 30.53 2.95 -20.12
N GLU A 707 31.09 3.89 -19.36
CA GLU A 707 32.31 3.69 -18.56
C GLU A 707 32.09 2.80 -17.33
N VAL A 708 30.83 2.65 -16.90
CA VAL A 708 30.48 1.89 -15.69
C VAL A 708 29.99 0.48 -16.03
N LYS A 709 28.99 0.41 -16.91
CA LYS A 709 28.34 -0.85 -17.27
C LYS A 709 29.13 -1.60 -18.35
N GLY A 710 29.87 -0.89 -19.16
CA GLY A 710 30.39 -1.37 -20.43
C GLY A 710 29.31 -1.32 -21.53
N GLY A 711 29.64 -1.76 -22.73
CA GLY A 711 28.74 -1.64 -23.87
C GLY A 711 28.59 -0.19 -24.37
N HIS A 712 27.40 0.14 -24.91
CA HIS A 712 27.18 1.45 -25.54
C HIS A 712 25.86 2.07 -25.07
N ARG A 713 25.89 3.29 -24.64
CA ARG A 713 24.72 4.10 -24.33
C ARG A 713 24.07 4.58 -25.63
N VAL A 714 22.84 4.20 -25.89
CA VAL A 714 22.05 4.50 -27.10
C VAL A 714 21.13 5.71 -26.83
N THR A 715 20.45 5.69 -25.70
CA THR A 715 19.60 6.81 -25.21
C THR A 715 19.89 7.04 -23.73
N ASP A 716 19.23 8.01 -23.11
CA ASP A 716 19.37 8.29 -21.68
C ASP A 716 18.98 7.10 -20.79
N PHE A 717 18.17 6.21 -21.30
CA PHE A 717 17.66 5.05 -20.56
C PHE A 717 18.11 3.70 -21.12
N LEU A 718 18.63 3.61 -22.35
CA LEU A 718 19.00 2.35 -23.01
C LEU A 718 20.50 2.22 -23.14
N THR A 719 21.05 1.13 -22.56
CA THR A 719 22.44 0.72 -22.75
C THR A 719 22.49 -0.61 -23.49
N TYR A 720 23.13 -0.60 -24.67
CA TYR A 720 23.24 -1.76 -25.55
C TYR A 720 24.49 -2.56 -25.26
N ASN A 721 24.37 -3.90 -25.28
CA ASN A 721 25.45 -4.87 -25.15
C ASN A 721 26.30 -4.69 -23.87
N CYS A 722 25.66 -4.38 -22.75
CA CYS A 722 26.32 -4.20 -21.46
C CYS A 722 26.14 -5.40 -20.51
N LEU A 723 25.28 -6.37 -20.87
CA LEU A 723 24.99 -7.51 -20.01
C LEU A 723 26.03 -8.62 -20.20
N SER A 724 26.52 -9.17 -19.09
CA SER A 724 27.38 -10.34 -19.07
C SER A 724 26.65 -11.55 -19.66
N MET A 725 27.33 -12.28 -20.58
CA MET A 725 26.78 -13.47 -21.22
C MET A 725 27.01 -14.75 -20.43
N ASP A 726 27.80 -14.69 -19.35
CA ASP A 726 28.13 -15.86 -18.54
C ASP A 726 26.90 -16.40 -17.81
N ALA A 727 26.29 -17.38 -18.44
CA ALA A 727 25.05 -18.02 -17.99
C ALA A 727 25.24 -18.90 -16.72
N ASP A 728 26.45 -19.07 -16.23
CA ASP A 728 26.74 -20.01 -15.14
C ASP A 728 27.39 -19.37 -13.90
N LEU A 729 26.85 -18.23 -13.49
CA LEU A 729 27.26 -17.54 -12.27
C LEU A 729 27.18 -18.43 -11.01
N TYR A 730 26.24 -19.36 -10.99
CA TYR A 730 26.12 -20.32 -9.88
C TYR A 730 27.29 -21.29 -9.87
N SER A 731 27.76 -21.76 -11.01
CA SER A 731 28.97 -22.58 -11.10
C SER A 731 30.21 -21.83 -10.68
N GLU A 732 30.35 -20.56 -11.07
CA GLU A 732 31.48 -19.73 -10.64
C GLU A 732 31.47 -19.41 -9.16
N CYS A 733 30.31 -19.08 -8.57
CA CYS A 733 30.17 -18.87 -7.13
C CYS A 733 30.43 -20.15 -6.30
N LEU A 734 30.21 -21.33 -6.86
CA LEU A 734 30.50 -22.61 -6.24
C LEU A 734 31.94 -23.06 -6.46
N ARG A 735 32.70 -22.42 -7.33
CA ARG A 735 34.13 -22.70 -7.53
C ARG A 735 34.92 -22.22 -6.32
N SER A 736 35.63 -23.13 -5.67
CA SER A 736 36.57 -22.79 -4.65
C SER A 736 37.88 -23.49 -4.93
N PHE A 737 39.00 -22.83 -4.62
CA PHE A 737 40.32 -23.43 -4.79
C PHE A 737 40.42 -24.74 -4.02
N TRP A 738 40.78 -25.78 -4.74
CA TRP A 738 40.89 -27.11 -4.24
C TRP A 738 42.13 -27.78 -4.81
N THR A 739 42.84 -28.55 -3.98
CA THR A 739 44.00 -29.31 -4.40
C THR A 739 43.63 -30.77 -4.51
N CYS A 740 43.83 -31.35 -5.67
CA CYS A 740 43.56 -32.76 -5.88
C CYS A 740 44.51 -33.63 -5.03
N PRO A 741 43.99 -34.56 -4.21
CA PRO A 741 44.85 -35.43 -3.38
C PRO A 741 45.67 -36.43 -4.20
N HIS A 742 45.31 -36.66 -5.50
CA HIS A 742 45.97 -37.65 -6.35
C HIS A 742 47.04 -37.04 -7.25
N CYS A 743 46.78 -35.90 -7.89
CA CYS A 743 47.68 -35.24 -8.80
C CYS A 743 48.27 -33.92 -8.33
N HIS A 744 47.85 -33.46 -7.12
CA HIS A 744 48.27 -32.20 -6.49
C HIS A 744 47.98 -30.95 -7.29
N LEU A 745 47.09 -31.05 -8.30
CA LEU A 745 46.65 -29.90 -9.10
C LEU A 745 45.81 -28.97 -8.24
N HIS A 746 46.18 -27.69 -8.21
CA HIS A 746 45.50 -26.66 -7.44
C HIS A 746 44.66 -25.79 -8.39
N VAL A 747 43.35 -25.97 -8.39
CA VAL A 747 42.44 -25.33 -9.32
C VAL A 747 41.11 -24.93 -8.68
N PRO A 748 40.44 -23.89 -9.18
CA PRO A 748 39.12 -23.52 -8.72
C PRO A 748 38.08 -24.43 -9.38
N PHE A 749 37.61 -25.43 -8.63
CA PHE A 749 36.55 -26.34 -9.11
C PHE A 749 35.26 -26.19 -8.31
N THR A 750 34.15 -26.40 -8.98
CA THR A 750 32.86 -26.64 -8.32
C THR A 750 32.87 -28.00 -7.62
N PRO A 751 32.00 -28.25 -6.64
CA PRO A 751 31.90 -29.55 -6.00
C PRO A 751 31.71 -30.72 -6.97
N LEU A 752 30.97 -30.49 -8.06
CA LEU A 752 30.74 -31.50 -9.11
C LEU A 752 31.98 -31.77 -9.92
N GLU A 753 32.69 -30.71 -10.35
CA GLU A 753 33.97 -30.81 -11.09
C GLU A 753 35.04 -31.51 -10.29
N ARG A 754 35.07 -31.32 -8.93
CA ARG A 754 35.98 -32.05 -8.05
C ARG A 754 35.71 -33.54 -8.08
N VAL A 755 34.48 -33.97 -7.89
CA VAL A 755 34.08 -35.37 -7.92
C VAL A 755 34.40 -36.00 -9.28
N CYS A 756 34.13 -35.28 -10.39
CA CYS A 756 34.48 -35.74 -11.75
C CYS A 756 36.00 -35.88 -11.89
N HIS A 757 36.77 -34.87 -11.43
CA HIS A 757 38.22 -34.93 -11.52
C HIS A 757 38.81 -36.05 -10.64
N GLU A 758 38.35 -36.18 -9.36
CA GLU A 758 38.80 -37.27 -8.46
C GLU A 758 38.54 -38.66 -9.04
N SER A 759 37.37 -38.86 -9.66
CA SER A 759 37.03 -40.14 -10.31
C SER A 759 37.86 -40.45 -11.53
N ALA A 760 38.28 -39.45 -12.30
CA ALA A 760 39.16 -39.57 -13.45
C ALA A 760 40.64 -39.63 -13.08
N CYS A 761 41.06 -39.05 -11.98
CA CYS A 761 42.44 -38.86 -11.54
C CYS A 761 42.95 -39.98 -10.62
N ARG A 762 42.16 -40.99 -10.29
CA ARG A 762 42.63 -42.14 -9.50
C ARG A 762 43.72 -42.89 -10.27
N PRO A 763 44.88 -43.20 -9.67
CA PRO A 763 45.87 -44.07 -10.26
C PRO A 763 45.22 -45.40 -10.61
N ARG A 764 45.47 -45.90 -11.87
CA ARG A 764 45.06 -47.25 -12.23
C ARG A 764 45.80 -48.23 -11.30
N GLU A 765 45.10 -48.80 -10.36
CA GLU A 765 45.62 -49.91 -9.58
C GLU A 765 45.80 -51.14 -10.48
N ALA A 766 46.91 -51.86 -10.23
CA ALA A 766 47.17 -53.13 -10.85
C ALA A 766 46.12 -54.18 -10.50
N PRO A 767 45.84 -55.22 -11.32
CA PRO A 767 44.67 -56.06 -11.14
C PRO A 767 44.71 -56.81 -9.85
N PRO A 768 43.58 -56.97 -9.13
CA PRO A 768 43.56 -57.52 -7.77
C PRO A 768 43.59 -59.03 -7.75
N ALA A 769 44.31 -59.60 -6.76
CA ALA A 769 44.11 -60.92 -6.29
C ALA A 769 42.78 -61.02 -5.56
N GLU A 770 42.10 -62.12 -5.75
CA GLU A 770 40.74 -62.44 -5.24
C GLU A 770 40.65 -62.25 -3.70
N ALA A 771 39.62 -61.59 -3.25
CA ALA A 771 39.26 -61.43 -1.84
C ALA A 771 37.75 -61.49 -1.64
N PRO A 772 37.25 -61.89 -0.47
CA PRO A 772 35.90 -62.45 -0.29
C PRO A 772 34.82 -61.43 -0.16
N GLU A 773 33.62 -61.85 -0.57
CA GLU A 773 32.35 -61.13 -0.50
C GLU A 773 31.98 -60.70 0.95
N GLY A 774 31.49 -59.53 1.08
CA GLY A 774 30.61 -59.15 2.18
C GLY A 774 30.98 -57.82 2.89
N SER A 775 30.54 -56.70 2.38
CA SER A 775 30.05 -55.62 3.22
C SER A 775 29.31 -54.54 2.41
N SER A 776 28.19 -54.17 2.96
CA SER A 776 27.19 -53.22 2.47
C SER A 776 27.76 -51.88 1.97
N ARG A 777 27.25 -51.46 0.83
CA ARG A 777 27.45 -50.12 0.22
C ARG A 777 26.93 -49.03 1.16
N GLY A 778 27.82 -48.43 1.94
CA GLY A 778 27.56 -47.20 2.67
C GLY A 778 27.38 -46.02 1.70
N SER A 779 26.29 -45.32 1.81
CA SER A 779 25.98 -44.08 1.05
C SER A 779 27.15 -43.07 1.23
N ALA A 780 27.58 -42.43 0.14
CA ALA A 780 28.66 -41.41 0.13
C ALA A 780 28.41 -40.14 0.99
N LEU A 781 27.29 -40.09 1.69
CA LEU A 781 26.87 -38.99 2.55
C LEU A 781 27.24 -39.22 4.04
N HIS A 782 27.62 -40.45 4.44
CA HIS A 782 27.97 -40.77 5.82
C HIS A 782 29.42 -40.45 6.08
N ARG A 783 29.70 -39.67 7.14
CA ARG A 783 31.05 -39.29 7.60
C ARG A 783 31.25 -39.75 9.02
N PRO A 784 32.47 -40.17 9.35
CA PRO A 784 32.83 -40.43 10.76
C PRO A 784 32.74 -39.13 11.56
N PHE A 785 32.06 -39.20 12.67
CA PHE A 785 31.82 -38.07 13.58
C PHE A 785 32.06 -38.53 15.01
N HIS A 786 33.01 -37.91 15.70
CA HIS A 786 33.24 -38.09 17.13
C HIS A 786 32.43 -37.06 17.90
N CYS A 787 31.71 -37.49 18.92
CA CYS A 787 30.94 -36.58 19.78
C CYS A 787 31.70 -36.35 21.10
N ASP A 788 32.19 -35.16 21.30
CA ASP A 788 32.94 -34.75 22.49
C ASP A 788 32.13 -34.83 23.79
N VAL A 789 30.81 -34.86 23.70
CA VAL A 789 29.90 -34.88 24.87
C VAL A 789 29.62 -36.31 25.34
N CYS A 790 29.32 -37.24 24.44
CA CYS A 790 29.07 -38.65 24.79
C CYS A 790 30.26 -39.56 24.57
N GLN A 791 31.42 -39.02 24.05
CA GLN A 791 32.70 -39.76 23.85
C GLN A 791 32.53 -41.01 22.95
N GLN A 792 31.62 -40.93 21.94
CA GLN A 792 31.33 -42.03 21.03
C GLN A 792 31.56 -41.63 19.57
N ASP A 793 32.02 -42.59 18.78
CA ASP A 793 32.23 -42.45 17.35
C ASP A 793 31.02 -42.96 16.60
N PHE A 794 30.53 -42.12 15.66
CA PHE A 794 29.38 -42.39 14.83
C PHE A 794 29.71 -42.22 13.34
N THR A 795 28.97 -42.88 12.50
CA THR A 795 29.02 -42.63 11.05
C THR A 795 27.71 -41.97 10.65
N PHE A 796 27.68 -40.65 10.66
CA PHE A 796 26.45 -39.86 10.46
C PHE A 796 26.50 -39.01 9.19
N THR A 797 25.32 -38.76 8.65
CA THR A 797 25.10 -37.68 7.67
C THR A 797 25.19 -36.31 8.38
N PRO A 798 25.43 -35.19 7.66
CA PRO A 798 25.48 -33.86 8.28
C PRO A 798 24.20 -33.50 9.06
N THR A 799 23.07 -34.00 8.62
CA THR A 799 21.77 -33.77 9.30
C THR A 799 21.63 -34.59 10.59
N GLU A 800 22.17 -35.78 10.63
CA GLU A 800 22.19 -36.62 11.83
C GLU A 800 23.16 -36.09 12.87
N ILE A 801 24.29 -35.55 12.47
CA ILE A 801 25.26 -34.84 13.36
C ILE A 801 24.55 -33.65 14.06
N LEU A 802 23.81 -32.85 13.32
CA LEU A 802 23.04 -31.72 13.89
C LEU A 802 21.93 -32.19 14.82
N ARG A 803 21.27 -33.31 14.51
CA ARG A 803 20.23 -33.90 15.37
C ARG A 803 20.84 -34.44 16.66
N HIS A 804 21.98 -35.14 16.57
CA HIS A 804 22.69 -35.67 17.72
C HIS A 804 23.21 -34.55 18.63
N LYS A 805 23.80 -33.49 18.08
CA LYS A 805 24.22 -32.31 18.85
C LYS A 805 23.07 -31.60 19.57
N LYS A 806 21.86 -31.64 19.02
CA LYS A 806 20.67 -31.11 19.69
C LYS A 806 20.19 -31.94 20.88
N GLN A 807 20.48 -33.23 20.90
CA GLN A 807 20.11 -34.11 22.03
C GLN A 807 21.02 -33.92 23.26
N HIS A 808 22.15 -33.25 23.08
CA HIS A 808 23.08 -32.89 24.17
C HIS A 808 22.93 -31.45 24.66
N ARG A 809 21.99 -30.72 24.13
CA ARG A 809 21.50 -29.42 24.61
C ARG A 809 20.24 -29.62 25.43
#